data_6dca4fe7c563422a43082b3d6a5f0977
#
_entry.id   6dca4fe7c563422a43082b3d6a5f0977
#
_cell.length_a   1.000
_cell.length_b   1.000
_cell.length_c   1.000
_cell.angle_alpha   90.00
_cell.angle_beta   90.00
_cell.angle_gamma   90.00
#
_symmetry.space_group_name_H-M   'P 1'
#
loop_
_entity.id
_entity.type
_entity.pdbx_description
1 polymer ?
#
loop_
_entity_poly.entity_id
_entity_poly.type
_entity_poly.pdbx_seq_one_letter_code
_entity_poly.pdbx_strand_id
1 'polypeptide(L)'
;MGDLLVFVLSGLVSGALYALLATGLVLSYSASGLFNFAHGATAYLCALTFYELHSGLGWPAVPAALLVVFVLAPALGWGLDRLMFRRLARVGETAQIVATIGLLVALPAAGLWVVELLEDAGAPVKPAENQFGLPGVGPSPAKSWQLADGVGIDSDQLITWVVTAVVAVALWVLLRHTRLGLQLRAAVDNRSLTELRGISADRLSSVAWMIASGLAGLAGVLATPLLGLSAHDFTLFLFVSATAAVIGRFASVPLAFAGGLGLGVLQNLVAGYASFAESITGFRTAVPFLILFGGLLVLTRRARTAGVAAVDAPPVDHLAGASWGRRWGVWAVGAGLLCVAFYTVTTPFWSGLLAQGLAIALVFMSFTVVTGLGAMVSLAQGTFVTGAALVAGLLMSRGWPFVAALAVGTCVAALLGALVALPALRLGGRTLALATLALAFLADQVLFQLRWLRNGDSGWSIPRPVFGPVDLSDDRALGVALVILVALVAAGLSALRDSPSGRAMLAVRSAPAAAVASGVSVLRTKLLLFTLSAGLAGFGGVMYASYNTRITATDFTAMTGLVWLAVVVAAGVRRPQYAVVAGLVFALAPRVLADYVTESAHLPVILFGLAGLALANDPDGYCAAVPVRLAKRRAALVPAGPSPTPPLPETGLRPDPSGAPDPDPPPATAGGTPSASNAGGAEFALRANQPRQADDTGQDPAPPAFEEWGSPHDGVLGEGLGRSPRSPAGGAPPALELRGVTAGYDGGLVLHGVDLVVRAGEILAVLGPNGAGKSTACRVAAGLLPVENGTVHVQGRDATRDGAVLRSRAGVVLAPEGRGIFPSLTIEENLALYLKEADARAAVYDRFPRLGERRGVPAGALSGGEQQMLALAPLLQLPPRVLIADEPSLGLAPRIVDGVYALLTELRDAGTALLLVEEKAAEILGIADTVAYLSQGRVSWCGPRAEVEEDRLTEAYLGMGT
;
A
#
# COMPACT_ATOMS: atom_id res chain seq x y z
N MET A 1 34.60 -27.31 -17.51
CA MET A 1 33.83 -27.77 -16.34
C MET A 1 34.23 -27.02 -15.10
N GLY A 2 35.53 -26.74 -14.88
CA GLY A 2 36.02 -25.97 -13.75
C GLY A 2 35.40 -24.58 -13.67
N ASP A 3 35.40 -23.82 -14.77
CA ASP A 3 34.85 -22.45 -14.82
C ASP A 3 33.34 -22.43 -14.51
N LEU A 4 32.56 -23.40 -15.01
CA LEU A 4 31.15 -23.52 -14.68
C LEU A 4 30.93 -23.68 -13.17
N LEU A 5 31.76 -24.53 -12.53
CA LEU A 5 31.67 -24.76 -11.11
C LEU A 5 32.01 -23.50 -10.30
N VAL A 6 33.02 -22.73 -10.72
CA VAL A 6 33.38 -21.44 -10.10
C VAL A 6 32.20 -20.48 -10.16
N PHE A 7 31.60 -20.29 -11.34
CA PHE A 7 30.45 -19.37 -11.48
C PHE A 7 29.22 -19.83 -10.71
N VAL A 8 28.96 -21.14 -10.63
CA VAL A 8 27.84 -21.68 -9.84
C VAL A 8 28.10 -21.50 -8.33
N LEU A 9 29.29 -21.81 -7.83
CA LEU A 9 29.63 -21.65 -6.42
C LEU A 9 29.60 -20.18 -6.00
N SER A 10 30.24 -19.29 -6.76
CA SER A 10 30.17 -17.85 -6.49
C SER A 10 28.74 -17.32 -6.59
N GLY A 11 27.96 -17.83 -7.54
CA GLY A 11 26.56 -17.52 -7.71
C GLY A 11 25.70 -17.99 -6.54
N LEU A 12 26.00 -19.12 -5.93
CA LEU A 12 25.33 -19.60 -4.73
C LEU A 12 25.60 -18.72 -3.51
N VAL A 13 26.80 -18.13 -3.38
CA VAL A 13 27.10 -17.18 -2.31
C VAL A 13 26.23 -15.93 -2.46
N SER A 14 26.28 -15.28 -3.63
CA SER A 14 25.45 -14.11 -3.91
C SER A 14 23.95 -14.45 -3.77
N GLY A 15 23.55 -15.62 -4.27
CA GLY A 15 22.18 -16.11 -4.19
C GLY A 15 21.70 -16.38 -2.75
N ALA A 16 22.58 -16.87 -1.88
CA ALA A 16 22.29 -17.08 -0.45
C ALA A 16 21.97 -15.74 0.23
N LEU A 17 22.76 -14.72 -0.03
CA LEU A 17 22.53 -13.36 0.48
C LEU A 17 21.22 -12.76 -0.06
N TYR A 18 20.94 -12.91 -1.38
CA TYR A 18 19.68 -12.49 -1.97
C TYR A 18 18.49 -13.24 -1.36
N ALA A 19 18.62 -14.53 -1.09
CA ALA A 19 17.58 -15.34 -0.49
C ALA A 19 17.25 -14.90 0.95
N LEU A 20 18.24 -14.59 1.77
CA LEU A 20 18.05 -14.09 3.13
C LEU A 20 17.29 -12.75 3.12
N LEU A 21 17.77 -11.78 2.33
CA LEU A 21 17.15 -10.47 2.27
C LEU A 21 15.75 -10.51 1.66
N ALA A 22 15.55 -11.30 0.58
CA ALA A 22 14.25 -11.49 -0.05
C ALA A 22 13.23 -12.14 0.89
N THR A 23 13.67 -13.11 1.68
CA THR A 23 12.82 -13.78 2.67
C THR A 23 12.34 -12.81 3.75
N GLY A 24 13.23 -11.98 4.28
CA GLY A 24 12.88 -10.91 5.22
C GLY A 24 11.89 -9.93 4.59
N LEU A 25 12.11 -9.53 3.34
CA LEU A 25 11.23 -8.63 2.61
C LEU A 25 9.83 -9.25 2.41
N VAL A 26 9.74 -10.52 2.03
CA VAL A 26 8.46 -11.24 1.88
C VAL A 26 7.74 -11.34 3.21
N LEU A 27 8.44 -11.64 4.29
CA LEU A 27 7.83 -11.79 5.62
C LEU A 27 7.25 -10.47 6.13
N SER A 28 7.99 -9.36 6.04
CA SER A 28 7.52 -8.03 6.43
C SER A 28 6.37 -7.55 5.54
N TYR A 29 6.48 -7.75 4.22
CA TYR A 29 5.42 -7.40 3.26
C TYR A 29 4.12 -8.18 3.52
N SER A 30 4.22 -9.49 3.70
CA SER A 30 3.07 -10.35 3.95
C SER A 30 2.33 -9.94 5.22
N ALA A 31 3.06 -9.58 6.30
CA ALA A 31 2.48 -9.23 7.58
C ALA A 31 1.84 -7.83 7.63
N SER A 32 2.39 -6.87 6.88
CA SER A 32 1.97 -5.46 6.94
C SER A 32 1.31 -4.95 5.66
N GLY A 33 1.47 -5.66 4.56
CA GLY A 33 1.10 -5.20 3.22
C GLY A 33 2.00 -4.07 2.70
N LEU A 34 3.07 -3.70 3.40
CA LEU A 34 3.96 -2.60 3.06
C LEU A 34 5.27 -3.12 2.46
N PHE A 35 5.64 -2.60 1.29
CA PHE A 35 6.96 -2.86 0.74
C PHE A 35 7.99 -1.99 1.48
N ASN A 36 8.93 -2.63 2.16
CA ASN A 36 9.96 -1.94 2.94
C ASN A 36 11.18 -1.58 2.09
N PHE A 37 11.21 -0.38 1.52
CA PHE A 37 12.39 0.13 0.82
C PHE A 37 13.59 0.33 1.75
N ALA A 38 13.38 0.54 3.06
CA ALA A 38 14.46 0.68 4.03
C ALA A 38 15.12 -0.64 4.45
N HIS A 39 14.69 -1.79 3.88
CA HIS A 39 15.23 -3.10 4.27
C HIS A 39 16.73 -3.24 3.97
N GLY A 40 17.19 -2.73 2.82
CA GLY A 40 18.61 -2.64 2.48
C GLY A 40 19.39 -1.68 3.37
N ALA A 41 18.79 -0.55 3.75
CA ALA A 41 19.40 0.39 4.68
C ALA A 41 19.52 -0.21 6.10
N THR A 42 18.57 -1.05 6.51
CA THR A 42 18.69 -1.81 7.77
C THR A 42 19.86 -2.80 7.70
N ALA A 43 20.03 -3.49 6.56
CA ALA A 43 21.17 -4.38 6.35
C ALA A 43 22.50 -3.61 6.39
N TYR A 44 22.57 -2.46 5.73
CA TYR A 44 23.74 -1.58 5.78
C TYR A 44 24.09 -1.11 7.19
N LEU A 45 23.10 -0.60 7.93
CA LEU A 45 23.32 -0.13 9.30
C LEU A 45 23.83 -1.24 10.22
N CYS A 46 23.33 -2.46 10.04
CA CYS A 46 23.79 -3.63 10.79
C CYS A 46 25.21 -4.03 10.37
N ALA A 47 25.53 -3.98 9.06
CA ALA A 47 26.87 -4.22 8.55
C ALA A 47 27.88 -3.20 9.09
N LEU A 48 27.54 -1.90 9.06
CA LEU A 48 28.35 -0.82 9.62
C LEU A 48 28.57 -1.02 11.13
N THR A 49 27.51 -1.30 11.87
CA THR A 49 27.64 -1.51 13.32
C THR A 49 28.51 -2.75 13.63
N PHE A 50 28.35 -3.85 12.88
CA PHE A 50 29.21 -5.03 13.02
C PHE A 50 30.68 -4.68 12.77
N TYR A 51 30.95 -3.94 11.70
CA TYR A 51 32.29 -3.55 11.33
C TYR A 51 32.94 -2.67 12.41
N GLU A 52 32.21 -1.69 12.95
CA GLU A 52 32.75 -0.80 13.98
C GLU A 52 32.97 -1.55 15.32
N LEU A 53 32.07 -2.48 15.68
CA LEU A 53 32.29 -3.32 16.87
C LEU A 53 33.49 -4.24 16.70
N HIS A 54 33.65 -4.87 15.54
CA HIS A 54 34.72 -5.84 15.29
C HIS A 54 36.06 -5.16 14.98
N SER A 55 36.09 -4.29 13.95
CA SER A 55 37.34 -3.69 13.46
C SER A 55 37.70 -2.38 14.15
N GLY A 56 36.71 -1.62 14.60
CA GLY A 56 36.90 -0.40 15.39
C GLY A 56 37.23 -0.72 16.85
N LEU A 57 36.27 -1.26 17.56
CA LEU A 57 36.35 -1.52 19.02
C LEU A 57 37.09 -2.83 19.38
N GLY A 58 37.48 -3.65 18.39
CA GLY A 58 38.25 -4.89 18.63
C GLY A 58 37.48 -6.03 19.25
N TRP A 59 36.14 -6.04 19.14
CA TRP A 59 35.33 -7.16 19.64
C TRP A 59 35.58 -8.43 18.81
N PRO A 60 35.48 -9.61 19.41
CA PRO A 60 35.46 -10.85 18.65
C PRO A 60 34.30 -10.86 17.64
N ALA A 61 34.53 -11.34 16.41
CA ALA A 61 33.55 -11.27 15.32
C ALA A 61 32.23 -11.96 15.65
N VAL A 62 32.24 -13.14 16.25
CA VAL A 62 31.03 -13.90 16.58
C VAL A 62 30.14 -13.19 17.60
N PRO A 63 30.63 -12.71 18.79
CA PRO A 63 29.82 -11.91 19.70
C PRO A 63 29.27 -10.63 19.08
N ALA A 64 30.07 -9.92 18.28
CA ALA A 64 29.62 -8.71 17.57
C ALA A 64 28.47 -9.03 16.59
N ALA A 65 28.61 -10.09 15.79
CA ALA A 65 27.57 -10.53 14.87
C ALA A 65 26.29 -10.96 15.61
N LEU A 66 26.42 -11.71 16.71
CA LEU A 66 25.25 -12.14 17.51
C LEU A 66 24.51 -10.94 18.12
N LEU A 67 25.23 -9.95 18.66
CA LEU A 67 24.63 -8.72 19.19
C LEU A 67 23.85 -7.98 18.09
N VAL A 68 24.46 -7.80 16.94
CA VAL A 68 23.83 -7.06 15.84
C VAL A 68 22.61 -7.80 15.30
N VAL A 69 22.72 -9.12 15.05
CA VAL A 69 21.64 -9.90 14.41
C VAL A 69 20.48 -10.20 15.36
N PHE A 70 20.76 -10.50 16.64
CA PHE A 70 19.71 -10.93 17.58
C PHE A 70 19.21 -9.82 18.51
N VAL A 71 19.92 -8.71 18.63
CA VAL A 71 19.50 -7.59 19.48
C VAL A 71 19.24 -6.33 18.66
N LEU A 72 20.23 -5.80 17.94
CA LEU A 72 20.11 -4.52 17.25
C LEU A 72 19.07 -4.60 16.11
N ALA A 73 19.21 -5.56 15.20
CA ALA A 73 18.35 -5.65 14.04
C ALA A 73 16.87 -5.92 14.41
N PRO A 74 16.53 -6.85 15.32
CA PRO A 74 15.16 -7.00 15.81
C PRO A 74 14.64 -5.77 16.55
N ALA A 75 15.45 -5.08 17.34
CA ALA A 75 15.07 -3.85 18.02
C ALA A 75 14.73 -2.73 17.02
N LEU A 76 15.52 -2.58 15.96
CA LEU A 76 15.21 -1.67 14.85
C LEU A 76 13.89 -2.05 14.19
N GLY A 77 13.67 -3.32 13.86
CA GLY A 77 12.43 -3.80 13.26
C GLY A 77 11.21 -3.52 14.15
N TRP A 78 11.30 -3.78 15.44
CA TRP A 78 10.25 -3.47 16.41
C TRP A 78 9.99 -1.97 16.52
N GLY A 79 11.06 -1.17 16.58
CA GLY A 79 10.96 0.29 16.67
C GLY A 79 10.29 0.89 15.43
N LEU A 80 10.72 0.49 14.24
CA LEU A 80 10.14 0.93 12.97
C LEU A 80 8.66 0.54 12.85
N ASP A 81 8.27 -0.70 13.21
CA ASP A 81 6.87 -1.12 13.20
C ASP A 81 6.04 -0.25 14.15
N ARG A 82 6.48 -0.10 15.40
CA ARG A 82 5.70 0.57 16.44
C ARG A 82 5.58 2.07 16.27
N LEU A 83 6.69 2.72 15.89
CA LEU A 83 6.75 4.18 15.80
C LEU A 83 6.18 4.69 14.48
N MET A 84 6.33 3.94 13.39
CA MET A 84 6.06 4.41 12.06
C MET A 84 5.01 3.57 11.32
N PHE A 85 5.25 2.28 11.08
CA PHE A 85 4.44 1.51 10.13
C PHE A 85 3.00 1.30 10.57
N ARG A 86 2.72 1.17 11.86
CA ARG A 86 1.34 1.10 12.36
C ARG A 86 0.54 2.37 12.09
N ARG A 87 1.19 3.54 12.12
CA ARG A 87 0.56 4.82 11.80
C ARG A 87 0.36 4.96 10.31
N LEU A 88 1.40 4.61 9.53
CA LEU A 88 1.39 4.63 8.08
C LEU A 88 0.40 3.63 7.46
N ALA A 89 0.09 2.52 8.11
CA ALA A 89 -0.89 1.55 7.62
C ALA A 89 -2.30 2.16 7.44
N ARG A 90 -2.59 3.29 8.07
CA ARG A 90 -3.85 4.04 7.96
C ARG A 90 -3.82 5.14 6.89
N VAL A 91 -2.68 5.34 6.25
CA VAL A 91 -2.46 6.40 5.25
C VAL A 91 -2.35 5.76 3.87
N GLY A 92 -2.63 6.52 2.80
CA GLY A 92 -2.60 6.04 1.42
C GLY A 92 -1.23 5.46 0.99
N GLU A 93 -1.25 4.61 -0.03
CA GLU A 93 -0.06 3.88 -0.53
C GLU A 93 1.13 4.79 -0.88
N THR A 94 0.87 5.98 -1.42
CA THR A 94 1.91 6.96 -1.77
C THR A 94 2.73 7.38 -0.56
N ALA A 95 2.08 7.71 0.55
CA ALA A 95 2.76 8.13 1.77
C ALA A 95 3.58 6.97 2.38
N GLN A 96 3.08 5.75 2.29
CA GLN A 96 3.77 4.54 2.74
C GLN A 96 5.08 4.31 1.98
N ILE A 97 5.03 4.38 0.64
CA ILE A 97 6.21 4.22 -0.23
C ILE A 97 7.24 5.30 0.09
N VAL A 98 6.81 6.56 0.15
CA VAL A 98 7.71 7.70 0.37
C VAL A 98 8.36 7.66 1.75
N ALA A 99 7.64 7.26 2.78
CA ALA A 99 8.20 7.14 4.13
C ALA A 99 9.27 6.04 4.22
N THR A 100 9.07 4.90 3.55
CA THR A 100 10.10 3.84 3.51
C THR A 100 11.30 4.21 2.65
N ILE A 101 11.11 4.98 1.58
CA ILE A 101 12.20 5.58 0.80
C ILE A 101 12.96 6.62 1.64
N GLY A 102 12.26 7.43 2.41
CA GLY A 102 12.88 8.37 3.34
C GLY A 102 13.81 7.66 4.32
N LEU A 103 13.39 6.52 4.88
CA LEU A 103 14.24 5.70 5.75
C LEU A 103 15.40 5.03 5.01
N LEU A 104 15.22 4.65 3.73
CA LEU A 104 16.30 4.11 2.90
C LEU A 104 17.50 5.08 2.85
N VAL A 105 17.20 6.36 2.86
CA VAL A 105 18.22 7.44 2.80
C VAL A 105 18.68 7.85 4.20
N ALA A 106 17.75 7.98 5.16
CA ALA A 106 18.05 8.48 6.49
C ALA A 106 18.86 7.49 7.34
N LEU A 107 18.58 6.17 7.25
CA LEU A 107 19.24 5.19 8.13
C LEU A 107 20.76 5.07 7.86
N PRO A 108 21.24 4.96 6.60
CA PRO A 108 22.67 4.97 6.33
C PRO A 108 23.35 6.25 6.78
N ALA A 109 22.77 7.41 6.46
CA ALA A 109 23.30 8.70 6.86
C ALA A 109 23.36 8.85 8.39
N ALA A 110 22.32 8.34 9.11
CA ALA A 110 22.33 8.35 10.57
C ALA A 110 23.43 7.44 11.15
N GLY A 111 23.66 6.28 10.52
CA GLY A 111 24.75 5.38 10.92
C GLY A 111 26.12 6.06 10.75
N LEU A 112 26.39 6.67 9.61
CA LEU A 112 27.64 7.40 9.34
C LEU A 112 27.80 8.60 10.27
N TRP A 113 26.72 9.33 10.53
CA TRP A 113 26.77 10.45 11.48
C TRP A 113 27.10 10.01 12.92
N VAL A 114 26.59 8.85 13.36
CA VAL A 114 26.97 8.29 14.66
C VAL A 114 28.44 7.91 14.68
N VAL A 115 28.98 7.34 13.61
CA VAL A 115 30.42 7.03 13.50
C VAL A 115 31.25 8.30 13.57
N GLU A 116 30.89 9.36 12.84
CA GLU A 116 31.51 10.69 12.89
C GLU A 116 31.53 11.25 14.32
N LEU A 117 30.39 11.22 15.02
CA LEU A 117 30.28 11.67 16.41
C LEU A 117 31.15 10.84 17.38
N LEU A 118 31.28 9.54 17.14
CA LEU A 118 32.15 8.68 17.95
C LEU A 118 33.63 8.95 17.67
N GLU A 119 34.00 9.23 16.40
CA GLU A 119 35.34 9.62 16.01
C GLU A 119 35.73 10.96 16.66
N ASP A 120 34.87 11.97 16.61
CA ASP A 120 35.04 13.26 17.28
C ASP A 120 35.16 13.12 18.80
N ALA A 121 34.49 12.14 19.40
CA ALA A 121 34.60 11.81 20.80
C ALA A 121 35.89 11.03 21.15
N GLY A 122 36.74 10.71 20.18
CA GLY A 122 38.00 9.98 20.36
C GLY A 122 37.82 8.46 20.51
N ALA A 123 36.71 7.92 20.08
CA ALA A 123 36.50 6.46 20.03
C ALA A 123 37.36 5.85 18.90
N PRO A 124 37.87 4.62 19.05
CA PRO A 124 38.71 3.98 18.05
C PRO A 124 37.89 3.40 16.89
N VAL A 125 36.94 4.17 16.36
CA VAL A 125 36.16 3.83 15.16
C VAL A 125 37.02 4.01 13.90
N LYS A 126 36.70 3.24 12.85
CA LYS A 126 37.45 3.26 11.59
C LYS A 126 36.51 3.60 10.44
N PRO A 127 36.71 4.74 9.77
CA PRO A 127 35.93 5.04 8.58
C PRO A 127 36.16 3.96 7.52
N ALA A 128 35.11 3.31 7.08
CA ALA A 128 35.16 2.17 6.16
C ALA A 128 34.32 2.40 4.91
N GLU A 129 33.88 3.61 4.67
CA GLU A 129 33.06 3.92 3.50
C GLU A 129 33.81 3.61 2.21
N ASN A 130 33.17 2.84 1.32
CA ASN A 130 33.71 2.40 0.03
C ASN A 130 34.95 1.51 0.07
N GLN A 131 35.29 0.88 1.20
CA GLN A 131 36.37 -0.11 1.28
C GLN A 131 35.82 -1.51 0.92
N PHE A 132 36.66 -2.28 0.21
CA PHE A 132 36.42 -3.68 -0.16
C PHE A 132 37.32 -4.62 0.64
N GLY A 133 36.93 -5.90 0.71
CA GLY A 133 37.73 -6.92 1.42
C GLY A 133 37.75 -6.74 2.94
N LEU A 134 36.65 -6.22 3.49
CA LEU A 134 36.52 -6.03 4.94
C LEU A 134 36.44 -7.39 5.65
N PRO A 135 36.89 -7.47 6.91
CA PRO A 135 36.81 -8.72 7.68
C PRO A 135 35.36 -9.16 7.89
N GLY A 136 35.11 -10.45 7.66
CA GLY A 136 33.83 -11.09 7.88
C GLY A 136 33.70 -11.71 9.28
N VAL A 137 32.75 -12.65 9.43
CA VAL A 137 32.57 -13.41 10.67
C VAL A 137 33.64 -14.52 10.81
N GLY A 138 34.27 -14.89 9.70
CA GLY A 138 35.32 -15.92 9.62
C GLY A 138 36.68 -15.43 10.11
N PRO A 139 37.68 -16.31 10.02
CA PRO A 139 39.05 -15.96 10.37
C PRO A 139 39.60 -14.89 9.42
N SER A 140 40.35 -13.94 9.96
CA SER A 140 41.06 -12.91 9.20
C SER A 140 42.56 -13.14 9.29
N PRO A 141 43.29 -13.39 8.15
CA PRO A 141 42.76 -13.49 6.79
C PRO A 141 41.90 -14.73 6.52
N ALA A 142 40.99 -14.63 5.54
CA ALA A 142 40.09 -15.73 5.18
C ALA A 142 40.90 -16.96 4.74
N LYS A 143 40.55 -18.13 5.27
CA LYS A 143 41.17 -19.39 4.84
C LYS A 143 40.53 -19.83 3.52
N SER A 144 41.34 -20.17 2.55
CA SER A 144 40.88 -20.71 1.27
C SER A 144 41.24 -22.20 1.13
N TRP A 145 40.31 -22.95 0.59
CA TRP A 145 40.49 -24.37 0.26
C TRP A 145 40.30 -24.56 -1.24
N GLN A 146 41.23 -25.27 -1.87
CA GLN A 146 41.11 -25.68 -3.27
C GLN A 146 40.31 -26.96 -3.37
N LEU A 147 39.15 -26.92 -4.02
CA LEU A 147 38.32 -28.13 -4.28
C LEU A 147 38.72 -28.85 -5.56
N ALA A 148 39.20 -28.11 -6.56
CA ALA A 148 39.71 -28.59 -7.84
C ALA A 148 40.67 -27.55 -8.43
N ASP A 149 41.34 -27.93 -9.55
CA ASP A 149 42.26 -26.99 -10.23
C ASP A 149 41.47 -25.71 -10.64
N GLY A 150 41.88 -24.58 -10.06
CA GLY A 150 41.24 -23.30 -10.31
C GLY A 150 39.93 -23.03 -9.56
N VAL A 151 39.45 -23.94 -8.70
CA VAL A 151 38.22 -23.76 -7.90
C VAL A 151 38.58 -23.68 -6.42
N GLY A 152 38.54 -22.47 -5.87
CA GLY A 152 38.72 -22.22 -4.44
C GLY A 152 37.40 -21.83 -3.75
N ILE A 153 37.29 -22.17 -2.47
CA ILE A 153 36.22 -21.72 -1.57
C ILE A 153 36.88 -21.06 -0.37
N ASP A 154 36.39 -19.86 -0.04
CA ASP A 154 36.84 -19.13 1.14
C ASP A 154 35.96 -19.41 2.36
N SER A 155 36.56 -19.23 3.57
CA SER A 155 35.85 -19.42 4.83
C SER A 155 34.56 -18.62 4.93
N ASP A 156 34.52 -17.37 4.44
CA ASP A 156 33.35 -16.51 4.49
C ASP A 156 32.23 -17.01 3.57
N GLN A 157 32.59 -17.57 2.41
CA GLN A 157 31.62 -18.22 1.51
C GLN A 157 31.00 -19.46 2.16
N LEU A 158 31.81 -20.30 2.79
CA LEU A 158 31.32 -21.49 3.50
C LEU A 158 30.42 -21.12 4.67
N ILE A 159 30.81 -20.14 5.48
CA ILE A 159 29.98 -19.60 6.57
C ILE A 159 28.66 -19.09 6.04
N THR A 160 28.67 -18.35 4.94
CA THR A 160 27.45 -17.82 4.31
C THR A 160 26.51 -18.94 3.89
N TRP A 161 26.98 -20.01 3.30
CA TRP A 161 26.15 -21.15 2.93
C TRP A 161 25.57 -21.88 4.13
N VAL A 162 26.42 -22.18 5.11
CA VAL A 162 26.01 -22.94 6.31
C VAL A 162 24.99 -22.14 7.10
N VAL A 163 25.24 -20.84 7.35
CA VAL A 163 24.33 -19.97 8.08
C VAL A 163 23.00 -19.83 7.33
N THR A 164 23.05 -19.63 6.01
CA THR A 164 21.83 -19.52 5.18
C THR A 164 21.02 -20.81 5.22
N ALA A 165 21.66 -21.99 5.15
CA ALA A 165 20.98 -23.27 5.26
C ALA A 165 20.32 -23.45 6.64
N VAL A 166 21.02 -23.13 7.72
CA VAL A 166 20.49 -23.17 9.09
C VAL A 166 19.27 -22.26 9.24
N VAL A 167 19.36 -21.04 8.72
CA VAL A 167 18.25 -20.07 8.75
C VAL A 167 17.06 -20.55 7.91
N ALA A 168 17.30 -21.15 6.74
CA ALA A 168 16.23 -21.74 5.93
C ALA A 168 15.47 -22.83 6.69
N VAL A 169 16.18 -23.74 7.34
CA VAL A 169 15.58 -24.79 8.19
C VAL A 169 14.85 -24.19 9.38
N ALA A 170 15.45 -23.23 10.08
CA ALA A 170 14.83 -22.57 11.22
C ALA A 170 13.52 -21.86 10.84
N LEU A 171 13.51 -21.13 9.73
CA LEU A 171 12.31 -20.48 9.19
C LEU A 171 11.25 -21.48 8.74
N TRP A 172 11.65 -22.57 8.11
CA TRP A 172 10.73 -23.64 7.72
C TRP A 172 10.06 -24.25 8.96
N VAL A 173 10.84 -24.58 9.99
CA VAL A 173 10.31 -25.09 11.26
C VAL A 173 9.39 -24.06 11.91
N LEU A 174 9.82 -22.81 12.01
CA LEU A 174 9.03 -21.73 12.59
C LEU A 174 7.67 -21.57 11.89
N LEU A 175 7.68 -21.45 10.57
CA LEU A 175 6.46 -21.16 9.79
C LEU A 175 5.53 -22.37 9.65
N ARG A 176 6.08 -23.59 9.62
CA ARG A 176 5.30 -24.81 9.36
C ARG A 176 4.89 -25.57 10.62
N HIS A 177 5.73 -25.57 11.65
CA HIS A 177 5.57 -26.43 12.82
C HIS A 177 5.26 -25.69 14.12
N THR A 178 5.21 -24.34 14.14
CA THR A 178 4.91 -23.59 15.35
C THR A 178 3.53 -22.90 15.28
N ARG A 179 2.93 -22.69 16.46
CA ARG A 179 1.69 -21.89 16.61
C ARG A 179 1.89 -20.45 16.13
N LEU A 180 3.07 -19.86 16.37
CA LEU A 180 3.41 -18.53 15.88
C LEU A 180 3.38 -18.46 14.36
N GLY A 181 3.96 -19.47 13.69
CA GLY A 181 3.94 -19.55 12.24
C GLY A 181 2.52 -19.71 11.67
N LEU A 182 1.66 -20.48 12.32
CA LEU A 182 0.25 -20.60 11.95
C LEU A 182 -0.47 -19.26 12.07
N GLN A 183 -0.28 -18.55 13.20
CA GLN A 183 -0.90 -17.23 13.42
C GLN A 183 -0.38 -16.18 12.44
N LEU A 184 0.92 -16.18 12.11
CA LEU A 184 1.49 -15.30 11.10
C LEU A 184 0.85 -15.54 9.73
N ARG A 185 0.70 -16.80 9.30
CA ARG A 185 0.04 -17.14 8.02
C ARG A 185 -1.43 -16.75 7.99
N ALA A 186 -2.15 -16.92 9.11
CA ALA A 186 -3.53 -16.47 9.23
C ALA A 186 -3.63 -14.93 9.12
N ALA A 187 -2.75 -14.18 9.80
CA ALA A 187 -2.73 -12.73 9.72
C ALA A 187 -2.40 -12.19 8.32
N VAL A 188 -1.57 -12.92 7.57
CA VAL A 188 -1.25 -12.64 6.16
C VAL A 188 -2.46 -12.89 5.25
N ASP A 189 -3.21 -13.96 5.49
CA ASP A 189 -4.36 -14.34 4.69
C ASP A 189 -5.53 -13.37 4.89
N ASN A 190 -5.87 -13.08 6.15
CA ASN A 190 -6.92 -12.11 6.50
C ASN A 190 -6.67 -11.47 7.88
N ARG A 191 -6.18 -10.23 7.88
CA ARG A 191 -5.90 -9.48 9.12
C ARG A 191 -7.13 -9.27 9.99
N SER A 192 -8.22 -8.79 9.40
CA SER A 192 -9.46 -8.50 10.13
C SER A 192 -10.06 -9.76 10.75
N LEU A 193 -10.05 -10.86 10.00
CA LEU A 193 -10.51 -12.14 10.51
C LEU A 193 -9.62 -12.65 11.66
N THR A 194 -8.31 -12.46 11.59
CA THR A 194 -7.37 -12.81 12.67
C THR A 194 -7.68 -12.03 13.95
N GLU A 195 -8.00 -10.73 13.83
CA GLU A 195 -8.41 -9.89 14.96
C GLU A 195 -9.76 -10.32 15.55
N LEU A 196 -10.70 -10.71 14.70
CA LEU A 196 -11.99 -11.28 15.10
C LEU A 196 -11.86 -12.65 15.83
N ARG A 197 -10.71 -13.30 15.69
CA ARG A 197 -10.34 -14.53 16.42
C ARG A 197 -9.59 -14.26 17.73
N GLY A 198 -9.56 -13.00 18.19
CA GLY A 198 -8.89 -12.59 19.44
C GLY A 198 -7.36 -12.60 19.36
N ILE A 199 -6.79 -12.74 18.16
CA ILE A 199 -5.34 -12.72 17.92
C ILE A 199 -4.95 -11.32 17.47
N SER A 200 -4.01 -10.69 18.17
CA SER A 200 -3.57 -9.33 17.83
C SER A 200 -2.70 -9.33 16.58
N ALA A 201 -3.23 -8.88 15.45
CA ALA A 201 -2.50 -8.73 14.20
C ALA A 201 -1.33 -7.73 14.34
N ASP A 202 -1.47 -6.70 15.18
CA ASP A 202 -0.40 -5.75 15.44
C ASP A 202 0.83 -6.37 16.12
N ARG A 203 0.61 -7.30 17.07
CA ARG A 203 1.73 -8.03 17.70
C ARG A 203 2.42 -8.95 16.71
N LEU A 204 1.65 -9.62 15.87
CA LEU A 204 2.19 -10.48 14.82
C LEU A 204 2.97 -9.68 13.78
N SER A 205 2.48 -8.50 13.41
CA SER A 205 3.24 -7.57 12.56
C SER A 205 4.59 -7.22 13.18
N SER A 206 4.63 -6.80 14.47
CA SER A 206 5.90 -6.49 15.12
C SER A 206 6.88 -7.68 15.13
N VAL A 207 6.40 -8.89 15.39
CA VAL A 207 7.24 -10.10 15.36
C VAL A 207 7.76 -10.36 13.95
N ALA A 208 6.91 -10.24 12.92
CA ALA A 208 7.33 -10.37 11.53
C ALA A 208 8.42 -9.35 11.15
N TRP A 209 8.27 -8.09 11.59
CA TRP A 209 9.26 -7.03 11.37
C TRP A 209 10.57 -7.29 12.12
N MET A 210 10.52 -7.80 13.35
CA MET A 210 11.71 -8.20 14.10
C MET A 210 12.49 -9.31 13.39
N ILE A 211 11.80 -10.35 12.93
CA ILE A 211 12.43 -11.46 12.19
C ILE A 211 12.97 -10.96 10.86
N ALA A 212 12.19 -10.16 10.11
CA ALA A 212 12.61 -9.60 8.83
C ALA A 212 13.86 -8.72 8.97
N SER A 213 13.90 -7.84 9.96
CA SER A 213 15.07 -7.00 10.22
C SER A 213 16.27 -7.82 10.73
N GLY A 214 16.05 -8.88 11.51
CA GLY A 214 17.09 -9.84 11.87
C GLY A 214 17.71 -10.52 10.66
N LEU A 215 16.88 -10.93 9.68
CA LEU A 215 17.36 -11.48 8.40
C LEU A 215 18.11 -10.45 7.56
N ALA A 216 17.65 -9.19 7.53
CA ALA A 216 18.37 -8.12 6.87
C ALA A 216 19.73 -7.85 7.55
N GLY A 217 19.76 -7.80 8.88
CA GLY A 217 20.99 -7.63 9.64
C GLY A 217 21.97 -8.76 9.41
N LEU A 218 21.48 -10.00 9.40
CA LEU A 218 22.31 -11.17 9.10
C LEU A 218 22.86 -11.11 7.66
N ALA A 219 22.00 -10.81 6.68
CA ALA A 219 22.44 -10.64 5.31
C ALA A 219 23.48 -9.51 5.18
N GLY A 220 23.31 -8.41 5.93
CA GLY A 220 24.26 -7.30 5.98
C GLY A 220 25.62 -7.72 6.53
N VAL A 221 25.66 -8.39 7.67
CA VAL A 221 26.90 -8.88 8.29
C VAL A 221 27.64 -9.86 7.38
N LEU A 222 26.91 -10.81 6.75
CA LEU A 222 27.52 -11.78 5.82
C LEU A 222 27.94 -11.15 4.48
N ALA A 223 27.30 -10.05 4.06
CA ALA A 223 27.62 -9.35 2.82
C ALA A 223 28.84 -8.42 2.95
N THR A 224 29.20 -8.01 4.17
CA THR A 224 30.29 -7.05 4.43
C THR A 224 31.61 -7.38 3.71
N PRO A 225 32.14 -8.61 3.77
CA PRO A 225 33.40 -8.93 3.08
C PRO A 225 33.28 -8.92 1.55
N LEU A 226 32.09 -9.08 1.02
CA LEU A 226 31.83 -9.20 -0.43
C LEU A 226 31.45 -7.88 -1.08
N LEU A 227 30.62 -7.08 -0.42
CA LEU A 227 30.08 -5.81 -0.95
C LEU A 227 30.83 -4.59 -0.41
N GLY A 228 31.63 -4.74 0.65
CA GLY A 228 32.16 -3.59 1.38
C GLY A 228 31.05 -2.84 2.14
N LEU A 229 31.32 -1.62 2.59
CA LEU A 229 30.39 -0.75 3.30
C LEU A 229 29.99 0.45 2.43
N SER A 230 29.24 0.20 1.36
CA SER A 230 28.67 1.23 0.50
C SER A 230 27.14 1.23 0.64
N ALA A 231 26.56 2.35 1.08
CA ALA A 231 25.11 2.50 1.18
C ALA A 231 24.40 2.30 -0.19
N HIS A 232 25.10 2.70 -1.27
CA HIS A 232 24.61 2.49 -2.64
C HIS A 232 24.51 1.01 -2.98
N ASP A 233 25.54 0.20 -2.71
CA ASP A 233 25.56 -1.22 -3.04
C ASP A 233 24.56 -2.02 -2.24
N PHE A 234 24.36 -1.68 -0.97
CA PHE A 234 23.29 -2.27 -0.15
C PHE A 234 21.89 -1.93 -0.63
N THR A 235 21.73 -0.77 -1.27
CA THR A 235 20.46 -0.42 -1.89
C THR A 235 20.24 -1.20 -3.19
N LEU A 236 21.27 -1.36 -4.03
CA LEU A 236 21.19 -2.25 -5.20
C LEU A 236 20.92 -3.69 -4.78
N PHE A 237 21.57 -4.16 -3.72
CA PHE A 237 21.36 -5.48 -3.13
C PHE A 237 19.91 -5.71 -2.70
N LEU A 238 19.25 -4.70 -2.11
CA LEU A 238 17.83 -4.74 -1.81
C LEU A 238 16.99 -4.98 -3.08
N PHE A 239 17.23 -4.20 -4.13
CA PHE A 239 16.41 -4.28 -5.34
C PHE A 239 16.63 -5.56 -6.13
N VAL A 240 17.84 -6.09 -6.14
CA VAL A 240 18.13 -7.43 -6.66
C VAL A 240 17.36 -8.49 -5.86
N SER A 241 17.38 -8.38 -4.53
CA SER A 241 16.63 -9.30 -3.64
C SER A 241 15.10 -9.14 -3.80
N ALA A 242 14.62 -7.94 -4.12
CA ALA A 242 13.22 -7.72 -4.44
C ALA A 242 12.76 -8.51 -5.68
N THR A 243 13.66 -8.78 -6.63
CA THR A 243 13.39 -9.67 -7.77
C THR A 243 13.04 -11.09 -7.30
N ALA A 244 13.79 -11.61 -6.34
CA ALA A 244 13.52 -12.92 -5.74
C ALA A 244 12.18 -12.91 -4.97
N ALA A 245 11.86 -11.81 -4.27
CA ALA A 245 10.57 -11.63 -3.61
C ALA A 245 9.39 -11.61 -4.61
N VAL A 246 9.58 -11.02 -5.79
CA VAL A 246 8.59 -11.06 -6.90
C VAL A 246 8.41 -12.47 -7.43
N ILE A 247 9.48 -13.26 -7.59
CA ILE A 247 9.39 -14.68 -7.95
C ILE A 247 8.55 -15.42 -6.90
N GLY A 248 8.73 -15.14 -5.61
CA GLY A 248 7.91 -15.59 -4.49
C GLY A 248 6.50 -14.98 -4.42
N ARG A 249 6.12 -14.11 -5.36
CA ARG A 249 4.84 -13.37 -5.41
C ARG A 249 4.55 -12.56 -4.15
N PHE A 250 5.56 -12.16 -3.40
CA PHE A 250 5.45 -11.54 -2.09
C PHE A 250 4.62 -12.31 -1.05
N ALA A 251 4.36 -13.58 -1.29
CA ALA A 251 3.51 -14.43 -0.45
C ALA A 251 4.21 -15.73 -0.01
N SER A 252 5.11 -16.26 -0.83
CA SER A 252 5.76 -17.56 -0.59
C SER A 252 7.23 -17.40 -0.21
N VAL A 253 7.54 -17.57 1.07
CA VAL A 253 8.91 -17.57 1.60
C VAL A 253 9.80 -18.62 0.90
N PRO A 254 9.37 -19.91 0.72
CA PRO A 254 10.20 -20.90 0.05
C PRO A 254 10.51 -20.55 -1.41
N LEU A 255 9.53 -20.01 -2.15
CA LEU A 255 9.75 -19.60 -3.55
C LEU A 255 10.66 -18.36 -3.66
N ALA A 256 10.55 -17.42 -2.74
CA ALA A 256 11.45 -16.27 -2.70
C ALA A 256 12.89 -16.70 -2.37
N PHE A 257 13.05 -17.64 -1.44
CA PHE A 257 14.35 -18.21 -1.08
C PHE A 257 14.99 -18.92 -2.28
N ALA A 258 14.26 -19.83 -2.93
CA ALA A 258 14.71 -20.52 -4.14
C ALA A 258 14.98 -19.55 -5.30
N GLY A 259 14.14 -18.52 -5.44
CA GLY A 259 14.31 -17.42 -6.40
C GLY A 259 15.60 -16.65 -6.19
N GLY A 260 15.96 -16.36 -4.94
CA GLY A 260 17.22 -15.70 -4.57
C GLY A 260 18.44 -16.52 -4.95
N LEU A 261 18.44 -17.80 -4.60
CA LEU A 261 19.52 -18.73 -4.98
C LEU A 261 19.65 -18.82 -6.50
N GLY A 262 18.54 -19.05 -7.20
CA GLY A 262 18.53 -19.15 -8.67
C GLY A 262 18.98 -17.86 -9.35
N LEU A 263 18.60 -16.71 -8.82
CA LEU A 263 19.00 -15.40 -9.35
C LEU A 263 20.51 -15.17 -9.23
N GLY A 264 21.11 -15.51 -8.08
CA GLY A 264 22.56 -15.37 -7.89
C GLY A 264 23.35 -16.27 -8.83
N VAL A 265 22.95 -17.53 -8.99
CA VAL A 265 23.56 -18.45 -9.96
C VAL A 265 23.41 -17.93 -11.39
N LEU A 266 22.19 -17.51 -11.79
CA LEU A 266 21.93 -16.99 -13.13
C LEU A 266 22.77 -15.75 -13.43
N GLN A 267 22.87 -14.81 -12.48
CA GLN A 267 23.66 -13.58 -12.64
C GLN A 267 25.14 -13.89 -12.87
N ASN A 268 25.71 -14.84 -12.14
CA ASN A 268 27.11 -15.23 -12.30
C ASN A 268 27.35 -16.07 -13.58
N LEU A 269 26.41 -16.92 -13.98
CA LEU A 269 26.50 -17.61 -15.27
C LEU A 269 26.43 -16.66 -16.47
N VAL A 270 25.54 -15.66 -16.43
CA VAL A 270 25.50 -14.61 -17.45
C VAL A 270 26.80 -13.82 -17.47
N ALA A 271 27.41 -13.58 -16.32
CA ALA A 271 28.69 -12.92 -16.23
C ALA A 271 29.83 -13.70 -16.87
N GLY A 272 29.81 -15.03 -16.75
CA GLY A 272 30.89 -15.87 -17.25
C GLY A 272 30.73 -16.33 -18.71
N TYR A 273 29.48 -16.51 -19.18
CA TYR A 273 29.23 -17.14 -20.48
C TYR A 273 28.58 -16.23 -21.53
N ALA A 274 27.99 -15.13 -21.14
CA ALA A 274 27.38 -14.21 -22.10
C ALA A 274 28.44 -13.27 -22.72
N SER A 275 29.18 -13.72 -23.72
CA SER A 275 30.23 -12.94 -24.39
C SER A 275 29.71 -11.61 -24.98
N PHE A 276 28.44 -11.56 -25.42
CA PHE A 276 27.81 -10.32 -25.83
C PHE A 276 27.61 -9.33 -24.67
N ALA A 277 27.55 -9.83 -23.42
CA ALA A 277 27.43 -8.96 -22.25
C ALA A 277 28.68 -8.12 -21.98
N GLU A 278 29.84 -8.54 -22.47
CA GLU A 278 31.08 -7.78 -22.40
C GLU A 278 31.06 -6.54 -23.33
N SER A 279 30.33 -6.64 -24.45
CA SER A 279 30.16 -5.54 -25.39
C SER A 279 29.17 -4.48 -24.88
N ILE A 280 28.30 -4.84 -23.93
CA ILE A 280 27.28 -3.95 -23.33
C ILE A 280 27.66 -3.70 -21.88
N THR A 281 28.31 -2.57 -21.63
CA THR A 281 28.68 -2.15 -20.27
C THR A 281 27.45 -2.18 -19.37
N GLY A 282 27.56 -2.81 -18.18
CA GLY A 282 26.45 -2.89 -17.20
C GLY A 282 25.37 -3.95 -17.45
N PHE A 283 25.44 -4.75 -18.53
CA PHE A 283 24.43 -5.77 -18.79
C PHE A 283 24.33 -6.81 -17.67
N ARG A 284 25.47 -7.21 -17.11
CA ARG A 284 25.54 -8.15 -15.99
C ARG A 284 24.72 -7.70 -14.77
N THR A 285 24.85 -6.44 -14.40
CA THR A 285 24.15 -5.83 -13.28
C THR A 285 22.69 -5.54 -13.60
N ALA A 286 22.31 -5.50 -14.88
CA ALA A 286 20.95 -5.25 -15.35
C ALA A 286 20.05 -6.50 -15.35
N VAL A 287 20.62 -7.71 -15.38
CA VAL A 287 19.86 -8.99 -15.47
C VAL A 287 18.77 -9.11 -14.37
N PRO A 288 19.02 -8.83 -13.09
CA PRO A 288 18.00 -8.89 -12.06
C PRO A 288 16.82 -7.94 -12.34
N PHE A 289 17.09 -6.76 -12.86
CA PHE A 289 16.05 -5.76 -13.15
C PHE A 289 15.19 -6.12 -14.36
N LEU A 290 15.76 -6.81 -15.35
CA LEU A 290 15.00 -7.40 -16.46
C LEU A 290 14.04 -8.47 -15.95
N ILE A 291 14.52 -9.33 -15.03
CA ILE A 291 13.69 -10.40 -14.42
C ILE A 291 12.63 -9.77 -13.51
N LEU A 292 12.96 -8.73 -12.75
CA LEU A 292 12.03 -7.99 -11.91
C LEU A 292 10.88 -7.44 -12.75
N PHE A 293 11.21 -6.74 -13.82
CA PHE A 293 10.22 -6.13 -14.69
C PHE A 293 9.35 -7.19 -15.41
N GLY A 294 9.97 -8.21 -15.97
CA GLY A 294 9.26 -9.33 -16.62
C GLY A 294 8.38 -10.11 -15.65
N GLY A 295 8.88 -10.38 -14.45
CA GLY A 295 8.14 -11.04 -13.36
C GLY A 295 6.89 -10.27 -12.93
N LEU A 296 7.01 -8.95 -12.77
CA LEU A 296 5.88 -8.08 -12.43
C LEU A 296 4.80 -8.10 -13.54
N LEU A 297 5.20 -8.10 -14.81
CA LEU A 297 4.26 -8.19 -15.95
C LEU A 297 3.50 -9.52 -15.99
N VAL A 298 4.17 -10.63 -15.64
CA VAL A 298 3.55 -11.96 -15.60
C VAL A 298 2.57 -12.08 -14.42
N LEU A 299 2.96 -11.59 -13.24
CA LEU A 299 2.12 -11.63 -12.05
C LEU A 299 0.76 -10.96 -12.24
N THR A 300 0.75 -9.80 -12.89
CA THR A 300 -0.46 -9.01 -13.06
C THR A 300 -1.44 -9.56 -14.08
N ARG A 301 -1.00 -10.38 -15.03
CA ARG A 301 -1.92 -11.05 -15.96
C ARG A 301 -2.92 -11.97 -15.23
N ARG A 302 -2.53 -12.53 -14.08
CA ARG A 302 -3.36 -13.44 -13.27
C ARG A 302 -4.19 -12.74 -12.18
N ALA A 303 -3.84 -11.50 -11.80
CA ALA A 303 -4.49 -10.79 -10.68
C ALA A 303 -5.73 -9.97 -11.07
N ARG A 304 -6.29 -10.14 -12.27
CA ARG A 304 -7.41 -9.33 -12.80
C ARG A 304 -8.75 -9.48 -12.06
N THR A 305 -8.83 -10.34 -11.06
CA THR A 305 -10.09 -10.66 -10.34
C THR A 305 -10.09 -10.25 -8.87
N ALA A 306 -9.06 -9.64 -8.35
CA ALA A 306 -8.99 -9.27 -6.93
C ALA A 306 -9.28 -7.78 -6.73
N GLY A 307 -10.46 -7.51 -6.19
CA GLY A 307 -10.77 -6.35 -5.36
C GLY A 307 -10.71 -4.97 -6.01
N VAL A 308 -11.80 -4.25 -5.87
CA VAL A 308 -11.84 -2.79 -6.07
C VAL A 308 -10.83 -2.19 -5.08
N ALA A 309 -9.73 -1.63 -5.63
CA ALA A 309 -8.77 -0.88 -4.82
C ALA A 309 -9.52 0.21 -4.05
N ALA A 310 -9.23 0.33 -2.77
CA ALA A 310 -9.75 1.41 -1.95
C ALA A 310 -9.53 2.74 -2.68
N VAL A 311 -10.60 3.45 -2.94
CA VAL A 311 -10.57 4.72 -3.65
C VAL A 311 -10.04 5.75 -2.66
N ASP A 312 -8.87 6.31 -2.92
CA ASP A 312 -8.40 7.48 -2.18
C ASP A 312 -9.38 8.64 -2.43
N ALA A 313 -10.11 9.02 -1.41
CA ALA A 313 -10.99 10.18 -1.50
C ALA A 313 -10.19 11.41 -1.95
N PRO A 314 -10.69 12.19 -2.92
CA PRO A 314 -9.97 13.36 -3.37
C PRO A 314 -9.83 14.33 -2.20
N PRO A 315 -8.60 14.72 -1.88
CA PRO A 315 -8.37 15.62 -0.77
C PRO A 315 -9.03 16.98 -1.02
N VAL A 316 -9.74 17.49 -0.01
CA VAL A 316 -10.46 18.78 -0.09
C VAL A 316 -9.46 19.91 -0.35
N ASP A 317 -9.60 20.58 -1.47
CA ASP A 317 -8.80 21.76 -1.80
C ASP A 317 -9.45 23.03 -1.20
N HIS A 318 -9.01 23.43 -0.02
CA HIS A 318 -9.51 24.59 0.70
C HIS A 318 -9.38 25.95 -0.04
N LEU A 319 -8.62 25.98 -1.14
CA LEU A 319 -8.45 27.16 -1.99
C LEU A 319 -9.19 27.03 -3.33
N ALA A 320 -9.95 25.97 -3.56
CA ALA A 320 -10.67 25.77 -4.83
C ALA A 320 -11.66 26.92 -5.12
N GLY A 321 -12.32 27.47 -4.10
CA GLY A 321 -13.24 28.62 -4.21
C GLY A 321 -12.61 29.99 -3.98
N ALA A 322 -11.28 30.07 -3.79
CA ALA A 322 -10.63 31.35 -3.51
C ALA A 322 -10.45 32.19 -4.77
N SER A 323 -10.57 33.53 -4.66
CA SER A 323 -10.29 34.48 -5.74
C SER A 323 -8.87 34.32 -6.29
N TRP A 324 -8.66 34.66 -7.57
CA TRP A 324 -7.37 34.57 -8.23
C TRP A 324 -6.24 35.25 -7.43
N GLY A 325 -6.50 36.47 -6.89
CA GLY A 325 -5.52 37.16 -6.09
C GLY A 325 -5.14 36.46 -4.79
N ARG A 326 -6.09 35.77 -4.14
CA ARG A 326 -5.80 34.94 -2.94
C ARG A 326 -5.04 33.66 -3.27
N ARG A 327 -5.25 33.15 -4.46
CA ARG A 327 -4.62 31.92 -4.97
C ARG A 327 -3.18 32.14 -5.39
N TRP A 328 -2.87 33.27 -6.03
CA TRP A 328 -1.59 33.57 -6.67
C TRP A 328 -0.85 34.76 -6.05
N GLY A 329 -1.54 35.67 -5.37
CA GLY A 329 -0.95 36.92 -4.88
C GLY A 329 0.29 36.72 -4.01
N VAL A 330 0.22 35.80 -3.05
CA VAL A 330 1.37 35.49 -2.17
C VAL A 330 2.57 34.99 -2.97
N TRP A 331 2.34 34.14 -3.98
CA TRP A 331 3.38 33.55 -4.81
C TRP A 331 3.96 34.57 -5.79
N ALA A 332 3.13 35.45 -6.35
CA ALA A 332 3.58 36.54 -7.22
C ALA A 332 4.43 37.57 -6.45
N VAL A 333 4.01 37.90 -5.23
CA VAL A 333 4.81 38.78 -4.35
C VAL A 333 6.12 38.09 -3.99
N GLY A 334 6.09 36.80 -3.61
CA GLY A 334 7.31 36.04 -3.32
C GLY A 334 8.28 35.96 -4.50
N ALA A 335 7.77 35.73 -5.72
CA ALA A 335 8.57 35.72 -6.94
C ALA A 335 9.18 37.10 -7.24
N GLY A 336 8.41 38.20 -7.09
CA GLY A 336 8.90 39.54 -7.25
C GLY A 336 9.97 39.90 -6.23
N LEU A 337 9.76 39.56 -4.95
CA LEU A 337 10.78 39.75 -3.90
C LEU A 337 12.06 38.93 -4.20
N LEU A 338 11.93 37.72 -4.70
CA LEU A 338 13.08 36.88 -5.06
C LEU A 338 13.86 37.49 -6.23
N CYS A 339 13.18 38.04 -7.25
CA CYS A 339 13.83 38.75 -8.35
C CYS A 339 14.59 40.00 -7.88
N VAL A 340 14.01 40.75 -6.95
CA VAL A 340 14.69 41.90 -6.34
C VAL A 340 15.90 41.44 -5.51
N ALA A 341 15.74 40.36 -4.74
CA ALA A 341 16.79 39.83 -3.88
C ALA A 341 18.03 39.39 -4.68
N PHE A 342 17.87 38.82 -5.88
CA PHE A 342 18.99 38.44 -6.76
C PHE A 342 19.93 39.63 -7.06
N TYR A 343 19.42 40.85 -7.13
CA TYR A 343 20.25 42.03 -7.48
C TYR A 343 20.62 42.88 -6.27
N THR A 344 19.88 42.81 -5.15
CA THR A 344 20.06 43.73 -4.03
C THR A 344 20.68 43.11 -2.78
N VAL A 345 20.37 41.86 -2.49
CA VAL A 345 20.69 41.21 -1.21
C VAL A 345 21.65 40.04 -1.35
N THR A 346 21.53 39.25 -2.44
CA THR A 346 22.28 37.98 -2.57
C THR A 346 23.72 38.22 -3.08
N THR A 347 24.67 37.52 -2.45
CA THR A 347 26.01 37.37 -3.02
C THR A 347 25.99 36.39 -4.22
N PRO A 348 26.99 36.35 -5.10
CA PRO A 348 27.05 35.40 -6.23
C PRO A 348 26.81 33.95 -5.79
N PHE A 349 27.38 33.55 -4.66
CA PHE A 349 27.25 32.20 -4.11
C PHE A 349 25.77 31.86 -3.76
N TRP A 350 25.07 32.74 -3.04
CA TRP A 350 23.67 32.54 -2.69
C TRP A 350 22.75 32.66 -3.91
N SER A 351 23.12 33.52 -4.89
CA SER A 351 22.41 33.59 -6.17
C SER A 351 22.48 32.26 -6.91
N GLY A 352 23.66 31.64 -6.96
CA GLY A 352 23.87 30.33 -7.54
C GLY A 352 23.01 29.24 -6.87
N LEU A 353 23.00 29.18 -5.52
CA LEU A 353 22.18 28.21 -4.78
C LEU A 353 20.66 28.41 -5.00
N LEU A 354 20.20 29.64 -5.06
CA LEU A 354 18.80 29.96 -5.36
C LEU A 354 18.44 29.55 -6.79
N ALA A 355 19.32 29.83 -7.77
CA ALA A 355 19.13 29.40 -9.15
C ALA A 355 19.10 27.88 -9.25
N GLN A 356 19.98 27.17 -8.53
CA GLN A 356 19.96 25.71 -8.42
C GLN A 356 18.60 25.21 -7.89
N GLY A 357 18.12 25.78 -6.80
CA GLY A 357 16.83 25.43 -6.20
C GLY A 357 15.66 25.64 -7.15
N LEU A 358 15.67 26.69 -7.97
CA LEU A 358 14.67 26.97 -8.99
C LEU A 358 14.76 26.00 -10.18
N ALA A 359 15.97 25.66 -10.61
CA ALA A 359 16.15 24.69 -11.69
C ALA A 359 15.64 23.30 -11.29
N ILE A 360 15.95 22.84 -10.08
CA ILE A 360 15.45 21.56 -9.59
C ILE A 360 13.94 21.60 -9.28
N ALA A 361 13.38 22.77 -8.94
CA ALA A 361 11.95 22.94 -8.75
C ALA A 361 11.16 22.60 -10.04
N LEU A 362 11.71 22.87 -11.23
CA LEU A 362 11.11 22.44 -12.51
C LEU A 362 11.02 20.92 -12.60
N VAL A 363 12.06 20.21 -12.18
CA VAL A 363 12.05 18.75 -12.09
C VAL A 363 10.98 18.29 -11.07
N PHE A 364 10.91 18.94 -9.91
CA PHE A 364 9.99 18.61 -8.84
C PHE A 364 8.53 18.84 -9.22
N MET A 365 8.24 19.80 -10.10
CA MET A 365 6.91 19.99 -10.66
C MET A 365 6.42 18.79 -11.48
N SER A 366 7.31 17.96 -12.02
CA SER A 366 6.93 16.73 -12.72
C SER A 366 6.22 15.73 -11.82
N PHE A 367 6.62 15.65 -10.54
CA PHE A 367 5.95 14.82 -9.54
C PHE A 367 4.53 15.31 -9.22
N THR A 368 4.28 16.62 -9.31
CA THR A 368 2.91 17.16 -9.11
C THR A 368 1.95 16.69 -10.21
N VAL A 369 2.46 16.35 -11.39
CA VAL A 369 1.69 15.78 -12.49
C VAL A 369 1.39 14.30 -12.24
N VAL A 370 2.43 13.46 -12.09
CA VAL A 370 2.25 12.00 -12.01
C VAL A 370 1.65 11.58 -10.67
N THR A 371 2.14 12.15 -9.56
CA THR A 371 1.67 11.80 -8.21
C THR A 371 0.51 12.70 -7.79
N GLY A 372 0.58 14.00 -8.07
CA GLY A 372 -0.43 14.98 -7.67
C GLY A 372 -1.74 14.82 -8.44
N LEU A 373 -1.73 14.79 -9.76
CA LEU A 373 -2.93 14.64 -10.58
C LEU A 373 -3.29 13.17 -10.82
N GLY A 374 -2.28 12.29 -10.94
CA GLY A 374 -2.46 10.89 -11.35
C GLY A 374 -2.60 9.90 -10.22
N ALA A 375 -2.26 10.24 -8.97
CA ALA A 375 -2.09 9.32 -7.83
C ALA A 375 -1.17 8.12 -8.15
N MET A 376 -0.21 8.31 -9.04
CA MET A 376 0.72 7.28 -9.46
C MET A 376 2.11 7.62 -8.92
N VAL A 377 2.78 6.64 -8.32
CA VAL A 377 4.18 6.80 -7.88
C VAL A 377 5.09 6.36 -9.01
N SER A 378 5.88 7.30 -9.55
CA SER A 378 6.93 7.01 -10.51
C SER A 378 8.29 7.18 -9.87
N LEU A 379 9.11 6.14 -9.91
CA LEU A 379 10.48 6.14 -9.38
C LEU A 379 11.53 6.33 -10.49
N ALA A 380 11.09 6.65 -11.72
CA ALA A 380 11.95 6.82 -12.88
C ALA A 380 12.22 8.30 -13.24
N GLN A 381 11.93 9.25 -12.37
CA GLN A 381 12.08 10.67 -12.71
C GLN A 381 13.55 11.06 -12.95
N GLY A 382 14.50 10.52 -12.14
CA GLY A 382 15.93 10.69 -12.39
C GLY A 382 16.36 10.23 -13.78
N THR A 383 15.86 9.10 -14.24
CA THR A 383 16.12 8.55 -15.58
C THR A 383 15.64 9.47 -16.70
N PHE A 384 14.49 10.12 -16.55
CA PHE A 384 13.98 11.07 -17.56
C PHE A 384 14.85 12.33 -17.61
N VAL A 385 15.29 12.81 -16.44
CA VAL A 385 16.23 13.92 -16.30
C VAL A 385 17.55 13.61 -17.01
N THR A 386 18.17 12.48 -16.65
CA THR A 386 19.46 12.04 -17.22
C THR A 386 19.36 11.83 -18.72
N GLY A 387 18.32 11.13 -19.18
CA GLY A 387 18.11 10.86 -20.61
C GLY A 387 17.97 12.15 -21.45
N ALA A 388 17.20 13.12 -20.96
CA ALA A 388 17.04 14.40 -21.62
C ALA A 388 18.35 15.20 -21.65
N ALA A 389 19.04 15.28 -20.51
CA ALA A 389 20.25 16.08 -20.37
C ALA A 389 21.43 15.50 -21.19
N LEU A 390 21.61 14.17 -21.19
CA LEU A 390 22.63 13.53 -22.03
C LEU A 390 22.38 13.75 -23.52
N VAL A 391 21.12 13.63 -23.99
CA VAL A 391 20.77 13.88 -25.38
C VAL A 391 20.96 15.35 -25.72
N ALA A 392 20.57 16.28 -24.86
CA ALA A 392 20.77 17.70 -25.09
C ALA A 392 22.28 18.05 -25.18
N GLY A 393 23.09 17.52 -24.26
CA GLY A 393 24.55 17.71 -24.29
C GLY A 393 25.20 17.14 -25.55
N LEU A 394 24.78 15.94 -25.97
CA LEU A 394 25.21 15.32 -27.23
C LEU A 394 24.88 16.19 -28.47
N LEU A 395 23.68 16.78 -28.52
CA LEU A 395 23.25 17.64 -29.62
C LEU A 395 24.06 18.96 -29.62
N MET A 396 24.25 19.55 -28.44
CA MET A 396 25.05 20.78 -28.32
C MET A 396 26.52 20.57 -28.70
N SER A 397 27.11 19.41 -28.38
CA SER A 397 28.45 19.07 -28.85
C SER A 397 28.56 18.96 -30.37
N ARG A 398 27.45 18.75 -31.08
CA ARG A 398 27.31 18.74 -32.53
C ARG A 398 26.94 20.10 -33.13
N GLY A 399 26.97 21.17 -32.31
CA GLY A 399 26.69 22.52 -32.76
C GLY A 399 25.21 22.92 -32.82
N TRP A 400 24.32 22.15 -32.24
CA TRP A 400 22.89 22.51 -32.14
C TRP A 400 22.67 23.65 -31.15
N PRO A 401 21.77 24.60 -31.46
CA PRO A 401 21.46 25.69 -30.52
C PRO A 401 20.76 25.15 -29.28
N PHE A 402 20.97 25.78 -28.12
CA PHE A 402 20.44 25.37 -26.82
C PHE A 402 18.92 25.07 -26.86
N VAL A 403 18.12 25.98 -27.45
CA VAL A 403 16.65 25.81 -27.50
C VAL A 403 16.23 24.54 -28.26
N ALA A 404 16.91 24.25 -29.38
CA ALA A 404 16.63 23.04 -30.14
C ALA A 404 17.06 21.78 -29.38
N ALA A 405 18.23 21.80 -28.74
CA ALA A 405 18.71 20.70 -27.90
C ALA A 405 17.77 20.46 -26.69
N LEU A 406 17.30 21.51 -26.03
CA LEU A 406 16.30 21.47 -24.96
C LEU A 406 14.98 20.83 -25.43
N ALA A 407 14.46 21.27 -26.59
CA ALA A 407 13.21 20.73 -27.13
C ALA A 407 13.33 19.23 -27.46
N VAL A 408 14.42 18.83 -28.14
CA VAL A 408 14.64 17.41 -28.47
C VAL A 408 14.86 16.57 -27.21
N GLY A 409 15.68 17.04 -26.26
CA GLY A 409 15.87 16.35 -24.96
C GLY A 409 14.55 16.15 -24.20
N THR A 410 13.72 17.19 -24.16
CA THR A 410 12.37 17.14 -23.57
C THR A 410 11.48 16.10 -24.28
N CYS A 411 11.49 16.10 -25.63
CA CYS A 411 10.72 15.11 -26.40
C CYS A 411 11.22 13.67 -26.18
N VAL A 412 12.54 13.47 -26.06
CA VAL A 412 13.12 12.16 -25.76
C VAL A 412 12.70 11.69 -24.36
N ALA A 413 12.71 12.55 -23.36
CA ALA A 413 12.22 12.21 -22.04
C ALA A 413 10.72 11.85 -22.06
N ALA A 414 9.91 12.63 -22.79
CA ALA A 414 8.48 12.33 -22.94
C ALA A 414 8.25 10.98 -23.64
N LEU A 415 9.04 10.66 -24.67
CA LEU A 415 9.00 9.37 -25.37
C LEU A 415 9.42 8.22 -24.45
N LEU A 416 10.51 8.38 -23.70
CA LEU A 416 10.93 7.40 -22.68
C LEU A 416 9.85 7.19 -21.63
N GLY A 417 9.21 8.26 -21.17
CA GLY A 417 8.08 8.18 -20.26
C GLY A 417 6.89 7.42 -20.84
N ALA A 418 6.54 7.65 -22.09
CA ALA A 418 5.49 6.91 -22.79
C ALA A 418 5.84 5.42 -22.93
N LEU A 419 7.09 5.11 -23.30
CA LEU A 419 7.60 3.74 -23.44
C LEU A 419 7.55 2.98 -22.12
N VAL A 420 8.00 3.61 -21.03
CA VAL A 420 7.95 3.06 -19.67
C VAL A 420 6.51 2.86 -19.21
N ALA A 421 5.63 3.81 -19.51
CA ALA A 421 4.24 3.78 -19.08
C ALA A 421 3.43 2.65 -19.74
N LEU A 422 3.64 2.36 -21.01
CA LEU A 422 2.85 1.37 -21.76
C LEU A 422 2.73 0.01 -21.08
N PRO A 423 3.82 -0.66 -20.68
CA PRO A 423 3.75 -1.90 -19.92
C PRO A 423 3.40 -1.68 -18.45
N ALA A 424 3.92 -0.61 -17.84
CA ALA A 424 3.79 -0.34 -16.41
C ALA A 424 2.36 0.04 -15.99
N LEU A 425 1.59 0.71 -16.85
CA LEU A 425 0.20 1.10 -16.55
C LEU A 425 -0.80 -0.07 -16.49
N ARG A 426 -0.39 -1.27 -16.91
CA ARG A 426 -1.15 -2.50 -16.67
C ARG A 426 -1.03 -2.97 -15.23
N LEU A 427 -0.05 -2.44 -14.51
CA LEU A 427 0.24 -2.71 -13.11
C LEU A 427 -0.51 -1.68 -12.26
N GLY A 428 -0.90 -2.03 -11.06
CA GLY A 428 -1.58 -1.12 -10.12
C GLY A 428 -0.65 -0.70 -8.99
N GLY A 429 -0.87 0.48 -8.41
CA GLY A 429 -0.28 0.95 -7.15
C GLY A 429 1.21 0.63 -6.96
N ARG A 430 1.53 -0.21 -5.99
CA ARG A 430 2.90 -0.58 -5.57
C ARG A 430 3.70 -1.28 -6.66
N THR A 431 3.05 -2.12 -7.45
CA THR A 431 3.73 -2.85 -8.54
C THR A 431 4.14 -1.92 -9.68
N LEU A 432 3.41 -0.83 -9.89
CA LEU A 432 3.79 0.24 -10.81
C LEU A 432 5.08 0.94 -10.35
N ALA A 433 5.17 1.29 -9.06
CA ALA A 433 6.37 1.91 -8.50
C ALA A 433 7.61 1.02 -8.67
N LEU A 434 7.51 -0.27 -8.33
CA LEU A 434 8.62 -1.22 -8.51
C LEU A 434 8.99 -1.42 -9.99
N ALA A 435 8.00 -1.45 -10.90
CA ALA A 435 8.27 -1.59 -12.33
C ALA A 435 8.97 -0.37 -12.91
N THR A 436 8.57 0.85 -12.51
CA THR A 436 9.24 2.08 -12.95
C THR A 436 10.66 2.17 -12.40
N LEU A 437 10.90 1.68 -11.18
CA LEU A 437 12.22 1.61 -10.60
C LEU A 437 13.11 0.58 -11.32
N ALA A 438 12.58 -0.61 -11.63
CA ALA A 438 13.32 -1.62 -12.39
C ALA A 438 13.78 -1.08 -13.76
N LEU A 439 12.89 -0.34 -14.45
CA LEU A 439 13.22 0.32 -15.71
C LEU A 439 14.22 1.46 -15.54
N ALA A 440 14.16 2.18 -14.41
CA ALA A 440 15.14 3.22 -14.09
C ALA A 440 16.53 2.63 -13.92
N PHE A 441 16.67 1.57 -13.11
CA PHE A 441 17.96 0.87 -12.98
C PHE A 441 18.44 0.25 -14.29
N LEU A 442 17.53 -0.29 -15.09
CA LEU A 442 17.88 -0.82 -16.40
C LEU A 442 18.45 0.29 -17.31
N ALA A 443 17.86 1.48 -17.29
CA ALA A 443 18.39 2.62 -18.03
C ALA A 443 19.74 3.08 -17.49
N ASP A 444 19.90 3.19 -16.18
CA ASP A 444 21.16 3.58 -15.54
C ASP A 444 22.30 2.59 -15.84
N GLN A 445 21.99 1.28 -15.81
CA GLN A 445 23.01 0.23 -15.99
C GLN A 445 23.32 -0.08 -17.45
N VAL A 446 22.38 0.17 -18.37
CA VAL A 446 22.57 -0.20 -19.80
C VAL A 446 22.47 1.01 -20.70
N LEU A 447 21.34 1.74 -20.69
CA LEU A 447 21.05 2.78 -21.66
C LEU A 447 22.05 3.94 -21.55
N PHE A 448 22.30 4.42 -20.35
CA PHE A 448 23.20 5.56 -20.10
C PHE A 448 24.68 5.17 -20.11
N GLN A 449 25.01 3.87 -20.14
CA GLN A 449 26.36 3.36 -20.28
C GLN A 449 26.79 3.19 -21.76
N LEU A 450 25.88 3.40 -22.73
CA LEU A 450 26.21 3.36 -24.15
C LEU A 450 27.29 4.39 -24.48
N ARG A 451 28.42 3.97 -25.07
CA ARG A 451 29.62 4.81 -25.32
C ARG A 451 29.31 6.10 -26.07
N TRP A 452 28.40 6.04 -27.04
CA TRP A 452 28.01 7.19 -27.86
C TRP A 452 27.16 8.22 -27.09
N LEU A 453 26.47 7.81 -26.01
CA LEU A 453 25.62 8.66 -25.20
C LEU A 453 26.36 9.17 -23.96
N ARG A 454 27.24 8.36 -23.36
CA ARG A 454 27.91 8.66 -22.10
C ARG A 454 29.06 9.67 -22.27
N ASN A 455 29.79 9.64 -23.40
CA ASN A 455 31.05 10.41 -23.64
C ASN A 455 32.14 10.13 -22.58
N GLY A 456 32.28 8.87 -22.18
CA GLY A 456 33.23 8.48 -21.13
C GLY A 456 32.84 9.06 -19.77
N ASP A 457 33.84 9.28 -18.91
CA ASP A 457 33.65 9.91 -17.61
C ASP A 457 33.66 11.45 -17.67
N SER A 458 34.02 11.99 -18.83
CA SER A 458 34.04 13.44 -19.08
C SER A 458 32.64 14.02 -19.22
N GLY A 459 31.64 13.25 -19.62
CA GLY A 459 30.28 13.74 -19.87
C GLY A 459 30.20 14.78 -21.00
N TRP A 460 29.07 15.50 -21.06
CA TRP A 460 28.82 16.53 -22.08
C TRP A 460 28.77 17.92 -21.44
N SER A 461 29.32 18.92 -22.14
CA SER A 461 29.14 20.32 -21.76
C SER A 461 27.78 20.84 -22.20
N ILE A 462 27.07 21.52 -21.30
CA ILE A 462 25.81 22.20 -21.57
C ILE A 462 25.98 23.66 -21.15
N PRO A 463 26.62 24.51 -21.96
CA PRO A 463 26.83 25.89 -21.63
C PRO A 463 25.49 26.63 -21.43
N ARG A 464 25.52 27.62 -20.56
CA ARG A 464 24.38 28.50 -20.33
C ARG A 464 24.10 29.34 -21.59
N PRO A 465 22.80 29.45 -21.98
CA PRO A 465 22.48 30.14 -23.23
C PRO A 465 22.65 31.66 -23.13
N VAL A 466 23.12 32.27 -24.20
CA VAL A 466 23.18 33.71 -24.41
C VAL A 466 22.16 34.07 -25.49
N PHE A 467 21.17 34.91 -25.15
CA PHE A 467 20.14 35.35 -26.09
C PHE A 467 20.30 36.85 -26.40
N GLY A 468 21.13 37.19 -27.38
CA GLY A 468 21.38 38.55 -27.74
C GLY A 468 21.91 39.40 -26.56
N PRO A 469 21.12 40.39 -26.06
CA PRO A 469 21.54 41.21 -24.92
C PRO A 469 21.39 40.55 -23.57
N VAL A 470 20.72 39.40 -23.50
CA VAL A 470 20.48 38.66 -22.27
C VAL A 470 21.50 37.55 -22.14
N ASP A 471 22.47 37.74 -21.27
CA ASP A 471 23.49 36.77 -20.94
C ASP A 471 23.12 36.01 -19.67
N LEU A 472 22.81 34.72 -19.82
CA LEU A 472 22.47 33.85 -18.69
C LEU A 472 23.69 33.15 -18.07
N SER A 473 24.91 33.58 -18.45
CA SER A 473 26.13 33.11 -17.80
C SER A 473 26.23 33.63 -16.37
N ASP A 474 25.67 34.81 -16.08
CA ASP A 474 25.53 35.33 -14.73
C ASP A 474 24.44 34.60 -13.95
N ASP A 475 24.75 34.16 -12.73
CA ASP A 475 23.82 33.46 -11.83
C ASP A 475 22.57 34.28 -11.49
N ARG A 476 22.70 35.62 -11.45
CA ARG A 476 21.58 36.53 -11.17
C ARG A 476 20.59 36.58 -12.34
N ALA A 477 21.11 36.72 -13.56
CA ALA A 477 20.30 36.71 -14.76
C ALA A 477 19.65 35.38 -14.98
N LEU A 478 20.39 34.27 -14.79
CA LEU A 478 19.86 32.91 -14.83
C LEU A 478 18.77 32.70 -13.75
N GLY A 479 19.00 33.19 -12.52
CA GLY A 479 18.04 33.07 -11.42
C GLY A 479 16.70 33.74 -11.75
N VAL A 480 16.72 34.98 -12.27
CA VAL A 480 15.50 35.70 -12.70
C VAL A 480 14.82 34.98 -13.85
N ALA A 481 15.57 34.50 -14.86
CA ALA A 481 15.00 33.73 -15.96
C ALA A 481 14.32 32.44 -15.46
N LEU A 482 14.93 31.75 -14.48
CA LEU A 482 14.34 30.58 -13.85
C LEU A 482 13.08 30.90 -13.03
N VAL A 483 13.04 32.06 -12.31
CA VAL A 483 11.80 32.49 -11.63
C VAL A 483 10.66 32.64 -12.62
N ILE A 484 10.90 33.32 -13.75
CA ILE A 484 9.88 33.51 -14.80
C ILE A 484 9.44 32.15 -15.37
N LEU A 485 10.39 31.28 -15.68
CA LEU A 485 10.13 29.96 -16.25
C LEU A 485 9.31 29.08 -15.30
N VAL A 486 9.71 29.02 -14.03
CA VAL A 486 8.99 28.32 -12.95
C VAL A 486 7.56 28.86 -12.82
N ALA A 487 7.38 30.19 -12.85
CA ALA A 487 6.06 30.81 -12.79
C ALA A 487 5.18 30.44 -14.00
N LEU A 488 5.76 30.42 -15.21
CA LEU A 488 5.05 30.02 -16.43
C LEU A 488 4.63 28.53 -16.37
N VAL A 489 5.54 27.66 -15.98
CA VAL A 489 5.25 26.22 -15.84
C VAL A 489 4.19 25.99 -14.74
N ALA A 490 4.30 26.65 -13.61
CA ALA A 490 3.32 26.56 -12.53
C ALA A 490 1.93 27.06 -12.96
N ALA A 491 1.87 28.17 -13.72
CA ALA A 491 0.63 28.67 -14.30
C ALA A 491 0.04 27.67 -15.31
N GLY A 492 0.86 27.13 -16.20
CA GLY A 492 0.46 26.10 -17.17
C GLY A 492 -0.11 24.85 -16.52
N LEU A 493 0.55 24.31 -15.48
CA LEU A 493 0.08 23.15 -14.71
C LEU A 493 -1.24 23.44 -13.97
N SER A 494 -1.40 24.65 -13.44
CA SER A 494 -2.64 25.04 -12.78
C SER A 494 -3.78 25.19 -13.80
N ALA A 495 -3.52 25.76 -14.96
CA ALA A 495 -4.48 25.84 -16.07
C ALA A 495 -4.85 24.44 -16.59
N LEU A 496 -3.88 23.54 -16.70
CA LEU A 496 -4.14 22.14 -17.05
C LEU A 496 -5.08 21.48 -16.04
N ARG A 497 -4.85 21.66 -14.74
CA ARG A 497 -5.70 21.12 -13.68
C ARG A 497 -7.15 21.60 -13.79
N ASP A 498 -7.35 22.88 -14.09
CA ASP A 498 -8.67 23.49 -14.17
C ASP A 498 -9.35 23.22 -15.55
N SER A 499 -8.62 22.65 -16.52
CA SER A 499 -9.10 22.30 -17.86
C SER A 499 -9.99 21.05 -17.88
N PRO A 500 -10.74 20.79 -18.96
CA PRO A 500 -11.49 19.54 -19.15
C PRO A 500 -10.60 18.29 -19.03
N SER A 501 -9.40 18.33 -19.58
CA SER A 501 -8.42 17.23 -19.49
C SER A 501 -7.97 17.01 -18.06
N GLY A 502 -7.71 18.06 -17.29
CA GLY A 502 -7.36 17.97 -15.87
C GLY A 502 -8.50 17.40 -15.03
N ARG A 503 -9.74 17.77 -15.31
CA ARG A 503 -10.91 17.17 -14.64
C ARG A 503 -11.04 15.69 -14.96
N ALA A 504 -10.80 15.28 -16.20
CA ALA A 504 -10.77 13.86 -16.58
C ALA A 504 -9.65 13.09 -15.84
N MET A 505 -8.46 13.70 -15.67
CA MET A 505 -7.35 13.14 -14.89
C MET A 505 -7.74 12.93 -13.43
N LEU A 506 -8.37 13.92 -12.80
CA LEU A 506 -8.86 13.83 -11.42
C LEU A 506 -10.00 12.80 -11.27
N ALA A 507 -10.91 12.69 -12.26
CA ALA A 507 -11.95 11.67 -12.26
C ALA A 507 -11.35 10.25 -12.31
N VAL A 508 -10.35 10.02 -13.17
CA VAL A 508 -9.64 8.73 -13.26
C VAL A 508 -8.89 8.43 -11.94
N ARG A 509 -8.37 9.45 -11.26
CA ARG A 509 -7.74 9.30 -9.94
C ARG A 509 -8.74 8.87 -8.88
N SER A 510 -9.87 9.57 -8.78
CA SER A 510 -10.84 9.44 -7.67
C SER A 510 -11.76 8.24 -7.83
N ALA A 511 -12.27 8.00 -9.04
CA ALA A 511 -13.25 6.96 -9.33
C ALA A 511 -13.04 6.38 -10.74
N PRO A 512 -12.07 5.47 -10.94
CA PRO A 512 -11.75 4.93 -12.26
C PRO A 512 -12.95 4.28 -12.96
N ALA A 513 -13.79 3.57 -12.21
CA ALA A 513 -14.98 2.92 -12.73
C ALA A 513 -16.04 3.94 -13.25
N ALA A 514 -16.29 5.00 -12.47
CA ALA A 514 -17.20 6.07 -12.88
C ALA A 514 -16.65 6.87 -14.08
N ALA A 515 -15.33 7.08 -14.13
CA ALA A 515 -14.68 7.72 -15.27
C ALA A 515 -14.88 6.91 -16.58
N VAL A 516 -14.75 5.58 -16.50
CA VAL A 516 -15.03 4.69 -17.64
C VAL A 516 -16.49 4.78 -18.08
N ALA A 517 -17.42 4.73 -17.10
CA ALA A 517 -18.86 4.87 -17.38
C ALA A 517 -19.20 6.23 -18.04
N SER A 518 -18.43 7.28 -17.74
CA SER A 518 -18.52 8.61 -18.37
C SER A 518 -17.74 8.73 -19.69
N GLY A 519 -17.24 7.64 -20.28
CA GLY A 519 -16.54 7.61 -21.56
C GLY A 519 -15.05 8.01 -21.48
N VAL A 520 -14.47 8.19 -20.29
CA VAL A 520 -13.05 8.56 -20.12
C VAL A 520 -12.17 7.31 -20.17
N SER A 521 -11.21 7.27 -21.10
CA SER A 521 -10.25 6.16 -21.20
C SER A 521 -9.17 6.27 -20.14
N VAL A 522 -9.22 5.37 -19.13
CA VAL A 522 -8.24 5.32 -18.03
C VAL A 522 -6.82 5.15 -18.56
N LEU A 523 -6.60 4.27 -19.54
CA LEU A 523 -5.27 4.00 -20.09
C LEU A 523 -4.68 5.23 -20.78
N ARG A 524 -5.47 5.88 -21.65
CA ARG A 524 -5.01 7.09 -22.38
C ARG A 524 -4.70 8.24 -21.42
N THR A 525 -5.55 8.44 -20.42
CA THR A 525 -5.37 9.49 -19.41
C THR A 525 -4.10 9.26 -18.57
N LYS A 526 -3.87 8.02 -18.11
CA LYS A 526 -2.66 7.67 -17.37
C LYS A 526 -1.39 7.78 -18.23
N LEU A 527 -1.47 7.36 -19.51
CA LEU A 527 -0.35 7.49 -20.43
C LEU A 527 0.02 8.96 -20.65
N LEU A 528 -0.99 9.82 -20.88
CA LEU A 528 -0.78 11.26 -21.04
C LEU A 528 -0.13 11.90 -19.80
N LEU A 529 -0.63 11.56 -18.61
CA LEU A 529 -0.03 12.01 -17.33
C LEU A 529 1.45 11.62 -17.21
N PHE A 530 1.77 10.37 -17.53
CA PHE A 530 3.14 9.87 -17.45
C PHE A 530 4.07 10.54 -18.46
N THR A 531 3.61 10.67 -19.71
CA THR A 531 4.35 11.33 -20.81
C THR A 531 4.61 12.80 -20.50
N LEU A 532 3.60 13.52 -20.02
CA LEU A 532 3.72 14.93 -19.65
C LEU A 532 4.67 15.11 -18.46
N SER A 533 4.56 14.25 -17.46
CA SER A 533 5.45 14.26 -16.29
C SER A 533 6.90 14.01 -16.69
N ALA A 534 7.15 12.99 -17.54
CA ALA A 534 8.49 12.68 -18.00
C ALA A 534 9.09 13.81 -18.88
N GLY A 535 8.28 14.41 -19.75
CA GLY A 535 8.71 15.56 -20.54
C GLY A 535 9.08 16.75 -19.63
N LEU A 536 8.26 17.04 -18.62
CA LEU A 536 8.56 18.12 -17.67
C LEU A 536 9.81 17.83 -16.83
N ALA A 537 10.02 16.57 -16.42
CA ALA A 537 11.25 16.17 -15.74
C ALA A 537 12.47 16.36 -16.63
N GLY A 538 12.39 15.95 -17.91
CA GLY A 538 13.45 16.15 -18.88
C GLY A 538 13.73 17.63 -19.16
N PHE A 539 12.67 18.44 -19.30
CA PHE A 539 12.81 19.89 -19.45
C PHE A 539 13.57 20.53 -18.26
N GLY A 540 13.10 20.23 -17.03
CA GLY A 540 13.79 20.70 -15.81
C GLY A 540 15.21 20.14 -15.70
N GLY A 541 15.43 18.89 -16.17
CA GLY A 541 16.73 18.23 -16.16
C GLY A 541 17.76 18.92 -17.04
N VAL A 542 17.41 19.33 -18.26
CA VAL A 542 18.29 20.10 -19.15
C VAL A 542 18.59 21.48 -18.57
N MET A 543 17.59 22.13 -17.95
CA MET A 543 17.80 23.42 -17.28
C MET A 543 18.75 23.29 -16.07
N TYR A 544 18.60 22.22 -15.28
CA TYR A 544 19.50 21.95 -14.16
C TYR A 544 20.91 21.58 -14.61
N ALA A 545 21.03 20.79 -15.67
CA ALA A 545 22.33 20.46 -16.28
C ALA A 545 23.03 21.70 -16.88
N SER A 546 22.26 22.63 -17.46
CA SER A 546 22.79 23.95 -17.93
C SER A 546 23.26 24.81 -16.77
N TYR A 547 22.59 24.76 -15.62
CA TYR A 547 23.08 25.41 -14.40
C TYR A 547 24.44 24.85 -13.98
N ASN A 548 24.65 23.56 -13.99
CA ASN A 548 25.91 22.87 -13.68
C ASN A 548 26.93 23.00 -14.81
N THR A 549 26.53 23.46 -15.99
CA THR A 549 27.36 23.57 -17.23
C THR A 549 27.92 22.25 -17.77
N ARG A 550 27.66 21.14 -17.10
CA ARG A 550 28.11 19.79 -17.46
C ARG A 550 27.14 18.74 -16.99
N ILE A 551 27.12 17.61 -17.70
CA ILE A 551 26.31 16.44 -17.36
C ILE A 551 27.12 15.17 -17.60
N THR A 552 27.08 14.26 -16.61
CA THR A 552 27.59 12.88 -16.71
C THR A 552 26.46 11.88 -16.57
N ALA A 553 26.68 10.63 -16.94
CA ALA A 553 25.68 9.57 -16.79
C ALA A 553 25.38 9.22 -15.32
N THR A 554 26.22 9.64 -14.40
CA THR A 554 26.14 9.33 -12.95
C THR A 554 25.58 10.47 -12.11
N ASP A 555 25.32 11.67 -12.67
CA ASP A 555 24.87 12.83 -11.89
C ASP A 555 23.46 12.65 -11.31
N PHE A 556 22.54 12.02 -12.07
CA PHE A 556 21.17 11.82 -11.67
C PHE A 556 20.75 10.36 -11.80
N THR A 557 21.22 9.54 -10.89
CA THR A 557 20.89 8.11 -10.85
C THR A 557 19.43 7.88 -10.44
N ALA A 558 18.93 6.65 -10.60
CA ALA A 558 17.65 6.23 -10.06
C ALA A 558 17.54 6.52 -8.55
N MET A 559 18.65 6.40 -7.80
CA MET A 559 18.73 6.73 -6.37
C MET A 559 18.42 8.20 -6.08
N THR A 560 19.00 9.11 -6.86
CA THR A 560 18.72 10.55 -6.75
C THR A 560 17.23 10.83 -6.95
N GLY A 561 16.59 10.13 -7.90
CA GLY A 561 15.15 10.21 -8.14
C GLY A 561 14.30 9.78 -6.93
N LEU A 562 14.75 8.79 -6.15
CA LEU A 562 14.08 8.37 -4.91
C LEU A 562 14.13 9.47 -3.84
N VAL A 563 15.29 10.08 -3.63
CA VAL A 563 15.46 11.20 -2.68
C VAL A 563 14.55 12.37 -3.08
N TRP A 564 14.52 12.72 -4.35
CA TRP A 564 13.67 13.79 -4.87
C TRP A 564 12.19 13.53 -4.60
N LEU A 565 11.72 12.30 -4.84
CA LEU A 565 10.35 11.93 -4.52
C LEU A 565 10.04 12.15 -3.04
N ALA A 566 10.93 11.71 -2.14
CA ALA A 566 10.73 11.86 -0.70
C ALA A 566 10.59 13.33 -0.30
N VAL A 567 11.47 14.20 -0.80
CA VAL A 567 11.45 15.65 -0.51
C VAL A 567 10.18 16.31 -1.05
N VAL A 568 9.80 16.02 -2.31
CA VAL A 568 8.65 16.67 -2.96
C VAL A 568 7.33 16.25 -2.31
N VAL A 569 7.17 14.95 -2.02
CA VAL A 569 5.94 14.47 -1.40
C VAL A 569 5.83 14.96 0.04
N ALA A 570 6.94 15.02 0.78
CA ALA A 570 6.95 15.60 2.12
C ALA A 570 6.55 17.09 2.13
N ALA A 571 6.99 17.86 1.11
CA ALA A 571 6.54 19.24 0.94
C ALA A 571 5.07 19.33 0.49
N GLY A 572 4.65 18.44 -0.39
CA GLY A 572 3.28 18.33 -0.91
C GLY A 572 3.22 18.35 -2.44
N VAL A 573 2.46 17.42 -3.01
CA VAL A 573 2.36 17.23 -4.48
C VAL A 573 1.08 17.83 -5.09
N ARG A 574 0.21 18.44 -4.29
CA ARG A 574 -1.10 18.91 -4.76
C ARG A 574 -1.04 20.14 -5.66
N ARG A 575 -0.03 20.96 -5.48
CA ARG A 575 0.13 22.24 -6.18
C ARG A 575 1.57 22.42 -6.66
N PRO A 576 1.78 22.96 -7.88
CA PRO A 576 3.13 23.16 -8.40
C PRO A 576 3.97 24.13 -7.57
N GLN A 577 3.33 25.05 -6.85
CA GLN A 577 4.02 25.99 -5.95
C GLN A 577 4.75 25.29 -4.78
N TYR A 578 4.22 24.17 -4.30
CA TYR A 578 4.89 23.42 -3.23
C TYR A 578 6.18 22.76 -3.72
N ALA A 579 6.24 22.40 -5.01
CA ALA A 579 7.48 21.91 -5.64
C ALA A 579 8.57 22.99 -5.67
N VAL A 580 8.20 24.28 -5.77
CA VAL A 580 9.17 25.40 -5.68
C VAL A 580 9.78 25.47 -4.28
N VAL A 581 8.93 25.38 -3.25
CA VAL A 581 9.42 25.33 -1.86
C VAL A 581 10.34 24.14 -1.64
N ALA A 582 9.94 22.95 -2.14
CA ALA A 582 10.75 21.75 -2.07
C ALA A 582 12.12 21.91 -2.73
N GLY A 583 12.18 22.51 -3.93
CA GLY A 583 13.42 22.76 -4.67
C GLY A 583 14.34 23.74 -3.96
N LEU A 584 13.80 24.84 -3.46
CA LEU A 584 14.57 25.81 -2.69
C LEU A 584 15.08 25.20 -1.37
N VAL A 585 14.26 24.47 -0.63
CA VAL A 585 14.68 23.78 0.59
C VAL A 585 15.77 22.75 0.29
N PHE A 586 15.62 21.97 -0.78
CA PHE A 586 16.59 20.96 -1.18
C PHE A 586 17.97 21.57 -1.49
N ALA A 587 18.01 22.71 -2.16
CA ALA A 587 19.26 23.38 -2.51
C ALA A 587 19.87 24.14 -1.32
N LEU A 588 19.05 24.84 -0.52
CA LEU A 588 19.53 25.74 0.53
C LEU A 588 19.79 25.03 1.86
N ALA A 589 18.98 24.04 2.24
CA ALA A 589 19.05 23.43 3.57
C ALA A 589 20.42 22.82 3.90
N PRO A 590 21.10 22.09 2.99
CA PRO A 590 22.42 21.55 3.30
C PRO A 590 23.41 22.62 3.69
N ARG A 591 23.41 23.74 2.96
CA ARG A 591 24.35 24.82 3.22
C ARG A 591 24.01 25.62 4.48
N VAL A 592 22.72 25.93 4.67
CA VAL A 592 22.28 26.64 5.90
C VAL A 592 22.59 25.80 7.14
N LEU A 593 22.39 24.48 7.08
CA LEU A 593 22.74 23.59 8.18
C LEU A 593 24.25 23.55 8.42
N ALA A 594 25.04 23.48 7.33
CA ALA A 594 26.51 23.48 7.43
C ALA A 594 27.06 24.81 8.05
N ASP A 595 26.50 25.95 7.67
CA ASP A 595 27.01 27.24 8.15
C ASP A 595 26.54 27.58 9.58
N TYR A 596 25.38 27.09 10.03
CA TYR A 596 24.75 27.55 11.29
C TYR A 596 24.47 26.47 12.35
N VAL A 597 24.51 25.16 11.99
CA VAL A 597 24.10 24.08 12.88
C VAL A 597 25.20 23.03 13.07
N THR A 598 25.79 22.50 12.00
CA THR A 598 26.78 21.42 12.08
C THR A 598 27.60 21.36 10.80
N GLU A 599 28.88 21.02 10.93
CA GLU A 599 29.73 20.76 9.77
C GLU A 599 29.47 19.40 9.09
N SER A 600 28.68 18.51 9.76
CA SER A 600 28.37 17.20 9.23
C SER A 600 27.52 17.26 7.96
N ALA A 601 27.98 16.59 6.90
CA ALA A 601 27.25 16.43 5.65
C ALA A 601 26.04 15.48 5.78
N HIS A 602 25.96 14.71 6.85
CA HIS A 602 24.95 13.66 7.02
C HIS A 602 23.61 14.20 7.55
N LEU A 603 23.63 15.25 8.39
CA LEU A 603 22.43 15.80 9.02
C LEU A 603 21.36 16.26 8.01
N PRO A 604 21.69 17.00 6.93
CA PRO A 604 20.68 17.37 5.91
C PRO A 604 20.01 16.16 5.27
N VAL A 605 20.80 15.12 4.98
CA VAL A 605 20.31 13.87 4.37
C VAL A 605 19.35 13.14 5.31
N ILE A 606 19.68 13.09 6.61
CA ILE A 606 18.79 12.52 7.64
C ILE A 606 17.48 13.29 7.70
N LEU A 607 17.52 14.62 7.72
CA LEU A 607 16.33 15.46 7.80
C LEU A 607 15.44 15.29 6.57
N PHE A 608 16.01 15.21 5.36
CA PHE A 608 15.25 14.95 4.14
C PHE A 608 14.60 13.57 4.17
N GLY A 609 15.31 12.56 4.64
CA GLY A 609 14.73 11.21 4.78
C GLY A 609 13.63 11.17 5.84
N LEU A 610 13.84 11.81 6.99
CA LEU A 610 12.83 11.87 8.06
C LEU A 610 11.62 12.75 7.70
N ALA A 611 11.76 13.69 6.76
CA ALA A 611 10.62 14.47 6.28
C ALA A 611 9.50 13.58 5.70
N GLY A 612 9.86 12.43 5.11
CA GLY A 612 8.90 11.43 4.69
C GLY A 612 8.04 10.85 5.83
N LEU A 613 8.54 10.85 7.07
CA LEU A 613 7.78 10.40 8.24
C LEU A 613 6.66 11.36 8.64
N ALA A 614 6.82 12.66 8.35
CA ALA A 614 5.79 13.66 8.63
C ALA A 614 4.48 13.38 7.89
N LEU A 615 4.53 12.64 6.77
CA LEU A 615 3.36 12.20 6.01
C LEU A 615 2.42 11.28 6.80
N ALA A 616 2.90 10.63 7.85
CA ALA A 616 2.04 9.85 8.74
C ALA A 616 1.03 10.72 9.49
N ASN A 617 1.36 11.99 9.73
CA ASN A 617 0.49 12.94 10.40
C ASN A 617 -0.26 13.85 9.39
N ASP A 618 0.41 14.22 8.29
CA ASP A 618 -0.12 15.10 7.25
C ASP A 618 0.08 14.45 5.87
N PRO A 619 -0.84 13.57 5.44
CA PRO A 619 -0.71 12.81 4.18
C PRO A 619 -0.56 13.68 2.93
N ASP A 620 -1.00 14.94 3.01
CA ASP A 620 -1.01 15.89 1.91
C ASP A 620 0.28 16.72 1.78
N GLY A 621 1.21 16.49 2.71
CA GLY A 621 2.47 17.20 2.80
C GLY A 621 2.40 18.48 3.65
N TYR A 622 3.58 18.90 4.10
CA TYR A 622 3.72 19.98 5.09
C TYR A 622 3.16 21.32 4.62
N CYS A 623 3.45 21.70 3.35
CA CYS A 623 2.97 22.97 2.79
C CYS A 623 1.43 23.02 2.62
N ALA A 624 0.79 21.87 2.44
CA ALA A 624 -0.67 21.78 2.39
C ALA A 624 -1.31 21.86 3.79
N ALA A 625 -0.63 21.34 4.80
CA ALA A 625 -1.13 21.29 6.18
C ALA A 625 -1.09 22.66 6.88
N VAL A 626 -0.11 23.53 6.55
CA VAL A 626 0.07 24.85 7.19
C VAL A 626 -1.17 25.74 7.07
N PRO A 627 -1.76 25.97 5.89
CA PRO A 627 -2.96 26.81 5.76
C PRO A 627 -4.15 26.26 6.56
N VAL A 628 -4.31 24.94 6.60
CA VAL A 628 -5.38 24.27 7.36
C VAL A 628 -5.20 24.46 8.85
N ARG A 629 -3.99 24.29 9.35
CA ARG A 629 -3.66 24.50 10.77
C ARG A 629 -3.88 25.97 11.18
N LEU A 630 -3.48 26.92 10.32
CA LEU A 630 -3.70 28.33 10.56
C LEU A 630 -5.19 28.70 10.55
N ALA A 631 -5.97 28.13 9.63
CA ALA A 631 -7.43 28.33 9.58
C ALA A 631 -8.10 27.76 10.84
N LYS A 632 -7.73 26.57 11.29
CA LYS A 632 -8.24 25.97 12.55
C LYS A 632 -7.88 26.82 13.76
N ARG A 633 -6.65 27.33 13.86
CA ARG A 633 -6.24 28.24 14.94
C ARG A 633 -7.04 29.55 14.93
N ARG A 634 -7.28 30.14 13.75
CA ARG A 634 -8.12 31.33 13.61
C ARG A 634 -9.56 31.09 14.01
N ALA A 635 -10.13 29.93 13.60
CA ALA A 635 -11.48 29.54 14.00
C ALA A 635 -11.61 29.33 15.52
N ALA A 636 -10.58 28.80 16.17
CA ALA A 636 -10.53 28.60 17.62
C ALA A 636 -10.37 29.92 18.40
N LEU A 637 -9.90 31.02 17.76
CA LEU A 637 -9.75 32.33 18.35
C LEU A 637 -11.01 33.21 18.18
N VAL A 638 -11.96 32.79 17.33
CA VAL A 638 -13.27 33.43 17.21
C VAL A 638 -14.18 32.79 18.26
N PRO A 639 -14.71 33.53 19.25
CA PRO A 639 -15.67 33.01 20.21
C PRO A 639 -16.82 32.35 19.43
N ALA A 640 -17.19 31.14 19.80
CA ALA A 640 -18.34 30.46 19.22
C ALA A 640 -19.59 31.32 19.52
N GLY A 641 -20.02 32.09 18.53
CA GLY A 641 -21.37 32.68 18.54
C GLY A 641 -22.38 31.56 18.63
N PRO A 642 -23.57 31.78 19.18
CA PRO A 642 -24.58 30.74 19.30
C PRO A 642 -24.76 30.07 17.93
N SER A 643 -24.62 28.74 17.90
CA SER A 643 -24.78 27.92 16.69
C SER A 643 -26.11 28.35 16.02
N PRO A 644 -26.13 28.72 14.74
CA PRO A 644 -27.38 28.90 14.05
C PRO A 644 -28.12 27.55 14.12
N THR A 645 -29.24 27.58 14.83
CA THR A 645 -30.20 26.47 14.78
C THR A 645 -30.46 26.18 13.31
N PRO A 646 -30.34 24.93 12.85
CA PRO A 646 -30.69 24.62 11.46
C PRO A 646 -32.11 25.09 11.25
N PRO A 647 -32.44 25.83 10.17
CA PRO A 647 -33.81 26.15 9.89
C PRO A 647 -34.57 24.82 9.82
N LEU A 648 -35.57 24.71 10.70
CA LEU A 648 -36.57 23.66 10.57
C LEU A 648 -37.10 23.72 9.14
N PRO A 649 -37.25 22.62 8.42
CA PRO A 649 -37.91 22.65 7.13
C PRO A 649 -39.29 23.28 7.36
N GLU A 650 -39.56 24.41 6.75
CA GLU A 650 -40.86 25.01 6.71
C GLU A 650 -41.76 23.98 6.02
N THR A 651 -42.51 23.24 6.79
CA THR A 651 -43.71 22.54 6.34
C THR A 651 -44.72 23.62 6.05
N GLY A 652 -44.61 24.20 4.85
CA GLY A 652 -45.56 25.11 4.32
C GLY A 652 -46.84 24.37 3.88
N LEU A 653 -47.69 24.09 4.85
CA LEU A 653 -49.10 23.91 4.66
C LEU A 653 -49.80 24.75 5.69
N ARG A 654 -49.99 26.04 5.37
CA ARG A 654 -51.06 26.84 5.99
C ARG A 654 -52.34 26.43 5.30
N PRO A 655 -53.39 26.05 5.98
CA PRO A 655 -54.70 25.90 5.39
C PRO A 655 -55.25 27.32 5.12
N ASP A 656 -55.54 27.56 3.86
CA ASP A 656 -56.26 28.81 3.40
C ASP A 656 -57.75 28.67 3.74
N PRO A 657 -58.35 29.62 4.47
CA PRO A 657 -59.76 29.54 4.90
C PRO A 657 -60.71 30.20 3.90
N SER A 658 -60.52 30.12 2.60
CA SER A 658 -61.51 30.64 1.64
C SER A 658 -61.89 29.58 0.64
N GLY A 659 -62.99 28.87 0.93
CA GLY A 659 -63.64 27.98 -0.03
C GLY A 659 -64.26 28.81 -1.14
N ALA A 660 -63.77 28.60 -2.34
CA ALA A 660 -64.50 28.85 -3.60
C ALA A 660 -64.10 27.74 -4.59
N PRO A 661 -65.05 27.12 -5.29
CA PRO A 661 -64.76 25.99 -6.19
C PRO A 661 -64.11 26.49 -7.48
N ASP A 662 -63.06 25.80 -7.90
CA ASP A 662 -62.36 25.98 -9.16
C ASP A 662 -63.28 25.60 -10.32
N PRO A 663 -63.27 26.32 -11.43
CA PRO A 663 -64.02 25.98 -12.66
C PRO A 663 -63.27 24.89 -13.47
N ASP A 664 -64.09 24.00 -14.07
CA ASP A 664 -63.71 22.88 -14.93
C ASP A 664 -62.71 23.21 -16.03
N PRO A 665 -61.81 22.31 -16.40
CA PRO A 665 -60.89 22.45 -17.54
C PRO A 665 -61.62 22.26 -18.86
N PRO A 666 -61.26 23.02 -19.93
CA PRO A 666 -61.89 22.90 -21.23
C PRO A 666 -61.51 21.62 -22.00
N PRO A 667 -62.38 21.10 -22.86
CA PRO A 667 -62.20 19.81 -23.53
C PRO A 667 -61.11 19.86 -24.62
N ALA A 668 -60.39 18.76 -24.74
CA ALA A 668 -59.39 18.50 -25.77
C ALA A 668 -60.04 18.42 -27.17
N THR A 669 -59.60 19.27 -28.09
CA THR A 669 -59.87 19.16 -29.53
C THR A 669 -58.85 18.23 -30.19
N ALA A 670 -59.41 17.21 -30.82
CA ALA A 670 -58.70 16.30 -31.72
C ALA A 670 -58.33 16.99 -33.07
N GLY A 671 -57.20 16.59 -33.64
CA GLY A 671 -57.00 16.72 -35.07
C GLY A 671 -55.67 17.27 -35.52
N GLY A 672 -54.92 16.44 -36.19
CA GLY A 672 -53.80 16.90 -37.02
C GLY A 672 -52.61 16.02 -37.16
N THR A 673 -52.69 15.01 -37.99
CA THR A 673 -51.54 14.32 -38.57
C THR A 673 -50.76 15.26 -39.50
N PRO A 674 -49.44 15.20 -39.54
CA PRO A 674 -48.73 15.34 -40.81
C PRO A 674 -47.81 14.16 -41.13
N SER A 675 -47.82 13.90 -42.38
CA SER A 675 -47.17 12.96 -43.23
C SER A 675 -45.63 12.92 -43.10
N ALA A 676 -45.16 11.75 -43.49
CA ALA A 676 -43.77 11.36 -43.71
C ALA A 676 -43.01 12.20 -44.72
N SER A 677 -41.67 12.36 -44.52
CA SER A 677 -40.68 12.08 -45.61
C SER A 677 -39.26 12.05 -45.08
N ASN A 678 -38.53 11.03 -45.55
CA ASN A 678 -37.09 10.88 -45.83
C ASN A 678 -36.12 10.73 -44.65
N ALA A 679 -35.63 9.55 -44.43
CA ALA A 679 -34.67 8.74 -45.18
C ALA A 679 -33.22 8.99 -44.72
N GLY A 680 -32.61 7.95 -44.21
CA GLY A 680 -31.16 7.88 -43.95
C GLY A 680 -30.81 6.80 -42.95
N GLY A 681 -30.69 5.57 -43.43
CA GLY A 681 -30.45 4.36 -42.66
C GLY A 681 -29.08 4.24 -42.06
N ALA A 682 -29.04 3.52 -40.96
CA ALA A 682 -27.95 2.63 -40.58
C ALA A 682 -28.52 1.59 -39.61
N GLU A 683 -28.85 0.43 -40.16
CA GLU A 683 -29.07 -0.81 -39.44
C GLU A 683 -27.79 -1.19 -38.69
N PHE A 684 -27.88 -1.32 -37.40
CA PHE A 684 -26.93 -2.14 -36.61
C PHE A 684 -27.73 -3.30 -36.00
N ALA A 685 -27.58 -4.46 -36.65
CA ALA A 685 -28.19 -5.70 -36.26
C ALA A 685 -27.70 -6.18 -34.89
N LEU A 686 -28.61 -6.27 -33.95
CA LEU A 686 -28.49 -7.11 -32.77
C LEU A 686 -28.64 -8.59 -33.18
N ARG A 687 -27.52 -9.28 -33.32
CA ARG A 687 -27.50 -10.76 -33.34
C ARG A 687 -27.64 -11.29 -31.93
N ALA A 688 -28.82 -11.76 -31.63
CA ALA A 688 -29.03 -12.67 -30.52
C ALA A 688 -28.30 -13.99 -30.77
N ASN A 689 -27.39 -14.39 -29.89
CA ASN A 689 -26.80 -15.72 -29.89
C ASN A 689 -27.81 -16.72 -29.30
N GLN A 690 -28.41 -17.53 -30.15
CA GLN A 690 -29.06 -18.75 -29.78
C GLN A 690 -27.99 -19.85 -29.51
N PRO A 691 -28.15 -20.70 -28.50
CA PRO A 691 -27.24 -21.82 -28.26
C PRO A 691 -27.43 -22.91 -29.31
N ARG A 692 -26.33 -23.32 -29.95
CA ARG A 692 -26.28 -24.49 -30.80
C ARG A 692 -26.53 -25.74 -29.95
N GLN A 693 -27.48 -26.54 -30.38
CA GLN A 693 -27.62 -27.95 -29.99
C GLN A 693 -26.35 -28.69 -30.43
N ALA A 694 -25.66 -29.29 -29.44
CA ALA A 694 -24.61 -30.25 -29.68
C ALA A 694 -25.20 -31.66 -29.53
N ASP A 695 -24.89 -32.49 -30.49
CA ASP A 695 -25.28 -33.86 -30.60
C ASP A 695 -24.76 -34.71 -29.41
N ASP A 696 -25.65 -35.55 -28.98
CA ASP A 696 -25.54 -36.57 -27.94
C ASP A 696 -24.61 -37.70 -28.40
N THR A 697 -23.39 -37.81 -27.84
CA THR A 697 -22.70 -39.09 -27.59
C THR A 697 -21.47 -38.86 -26.71
N GLY A 698 -21.59 -39.19 -25.44
CA GLY A 698 -20.47 -39.24 -24.52
C GLY A 698 -20.94 -39.22 -23.06
N GLN A 699 -21.12 -40.40 -22.52
CA GLN A 699 -21.40 -40.61 -21.11
C GLN A 699 -20.23 -40.08 -20.26
N ASP A 700 -20.43 -38.91 -19.68
CA ASP A 700 -19.68 -38.47 -18.49
C ASP A 700 -20.40 -39.00 -17.25
N PRO A 701 -19.67 -39.57 -16.29
CA PRO A 701 -20.28 -40.09 -15.06
C PRO A 701 -20.89 -38.92 -14.27
N ALA A 702 -22.13 -39.04 -13.92
CA ALA A 702 -22.83 -38.13 -13.03
C ALA A 702 -22.01 -37.87 -11.76
N PRO A 703 -21.99 -36.63 -11.25
CA PRO A 703 -21.35 -36.35 -9.98
C PRO A 703 -22.06 -37.19 -8.90
N PRO A 704 -21.32 -37.76 -7.93
CA PRO A 704 -21.92 -38.63 -6.92
C PRO A 704 -22.99 -37.85 -6.19
N ALA A 705 -24.16 -38.45 -6.08
CA ALA A 705 -25.29 -37.97 -5.34
C ALA A 705 -24.85 -37.56 -3.93
N PHE A 706 -25.27 -36.38 -3.49
CA PHE A 706 -25.10 -35.95 -2.12
C PHE A 706 -25.80 -36.98 -1.23
N GLU A 707 -25.02 -37.88 -0.60
CA GLU A 707 -25.49 -38.68 0.51
C GLU A 707 -25.88 -37.75 1.64
N GLU A 708 -26.99 -38.03 2.19
CA GLU A 708 -27.69 -37.32 3.27
C GLU A 708 -26.71 -36.95 4.37
N TRP A 709 -26.63 -35.67 4.67
CA TRP A 709 -26.13 -35.18 5.94
C TRP A 709 -27.05 -35.77 6.99
N GLY A 710 -26.58 -36.74 7.77
CA GLY A 710 -27.37 -37.52 8.69
C GLY A 710 -28.30 -36.66 9.53
N SER A 711 -29.56 -37.07 9.53
CA SER A 711 -30.54 -36.57 10.48
C SER A 711 -29.98 -36.68 11.89
N PRO A 712 -30.30 -35.74 12.79
CA PRO A 712 -29.76 -35.78 14.14
C PRO A 712 -30.21 -37.11 14.79
N HIS A 713 -29.26 -38.00 14.99
CA HIS A 713 -29.46 -39.15 15.85
C HIS A 713 -29.61 -38.62 17.27
N ASP A 714 -30.80 -38.80 17.86
CA ASP A 714 -31.05 -38.78 19.29
C ASP A 714 -30.12 -39.81 19.95
N GLY A 715 -29.09 -39.35 20.60
CA GLY A 715 -28.20 -40.23 21.32
C GLY A 715 -26.91 -39.63 21.83
N VAL A 716 -26.90 -39.35 23.11
CA VAL A 716 -25.75 -39.27 23.99
C VAL A 716 -25.01 -37.93 23.96
N LEU A 717 -25.59 -36.93 24.60
CA LEU A 717 -24.83 -35.97 25.38
C LEU A 717 -24.53 -36.62 26.73
N GLY A 718 -23.26 -36.97 26.94
CA GLY A 718 -22.76 -37.45 28.22
C GLY A 718 -23.06 -36.45 29.35
N GLU A 719 -23.61 -36.99 30.45
CA GLU A 719 -23.81 -36.30 31.72
C GLU A 719 -22.52 -35.59 32.14
N GLY A 720 -22.57 -34.26 32.13
CA GLY A 720 -21.42 -33.50 32.66
C GLY A 720 -21.46 -31.98 32.54
N LEU A 721 -22.47 -31.39 31.92
CA LEU A 721 -22.71 -29.95 31.98
C LEU A 721 -23.99 -29.67 32.74
N GLY A 722 -23.85 -29.24 33.99
CA GLY A 722 -24.96 -28.87 34.86
C GLY A 722 -25.89 -27.90 34.13
N ARG A 723 -27.13 -28.33 33.93
CA ARG A 723 -28.21 -27.48 33.49
C ARG A 723 -28.33 -26.33 34.46
N SER A 724 -27.87 -25.15 34.08
CA SER A 724 -28.30 -23.93 34.75
C SER A 724 -29.82 -23.79 34.52
N PRO A 725 -30.62 -23.62 35.58
CA PRO A 725 -32.05 -23.46 35.44
C PRO A 725 -32.35 -22.20 34.61
N ARG A 726 -33.32 -22.32 33.70
CA ARG A 726 -33.93 -21.15 33.05
C ARG A 726 -34.35 -20.17 34.12
N SER A 727 -33.59 -19.05 34.25
CA SER A 727 -34.04 -17.94 35.11
C SER A 727 -35.23 -17.25 34.46
N PRO A 728 -36.29 -16.95 35.19
CA PRO A 728 -37.39 -16.18 34.68
C PRO A 728 -36.97 -14.76 34.31
N ALA A 729 -37.62 -14.19 33.32
CA ALA A 729 -37.43 -12.85 32.84
C ALA A 729 -37.43 -11.81 33.99
N GLY A 730 -36.27 -11.23 34.27
CA GLY A 730 -36.13 -10.19 35.26
C GLY A 730 -34.69 -10.03 35.73
N GLY A 731 -33.88 -9.14 35.09
CA GLY A 731 -32.72 -8.57 35.73
C GLY A 731 -31.32 -8.88 35.21
N ALA A 732 -31.11 -9.83 34.29
CA ALA A 732 -29.77 -10.02 33.71
C ALA A 732 -29.47 -8.95 32.66
N PRO A 733 -28.26 -8.37 32.65
CA PRO A 733 -27.85 -7.39 31.63
C PRO A 733 -27.90 -8.02 30.24
N PRO A 734 -28.25 -7.24 29.18
CA PRO A 734 -28.20 -7.72 27.80
C PRO A 734 -26.83 -8.27 27.43
N ALA A 735 -26.80 -9.31 26.60
CA ALA A 735 -25.56 -9.90 26.13
C ALA A 735 -24.79 -8.93 25.18
N LEU A 736 -25.57 -8.23 24.33
CA LEU A 736 -25.06 -7.16 23.47
C LEU A 736 -26.07 -6.01 23.43
N GLU A 737 -25.59 -4.77 23.55
CA GLU A 737 -26.43 -3.60 23.47
C GLU A 737 -25.72 -2.46 22.76
N LEU A 738 -26.37 -1.87 21.76
CA LEU A 738 -26.00 -0.65 21.09
C LEU A 738 -26.95 0.45 21.54
N ARG A 739 -26.45 1.59 22.02
CA ARG A 739 -27.27 2.74 22.47
C ARG A 739 -26.89 3.99 21.70
N GLY A 740 -27.81 4.54 20.92
CA GLY A 740 -27.66 5.77 20.16
C GLY A 740 -26.44 5.77 19.23
N VAL A 741 -26.08 4.62 18.67
CA VAL A 741 -24.83 4.44 17.94
C VAL A 741 -24.85 5.19 16.62
N THR A 742 -23.87 6.09 16.46
CA THR A 742 -23.56 6.78 15.21
C THR A 742 -22.16 6.37 14.75
N ALA A 743 -22.06 5.90 13.52
CA ALA A 743 -20.80 5.41 12.95
C ALA A 743 -20.78 5.50 11.43
N GLY A 744 -19.60 5.60 10.84
CA GLY A 744 -19.44 5.68 9.39
C GLY A 744 -18.01 5.46 8.91
N TYR A 745 -17.76 5.78 7.65
CA TYR A 745 -16.47 5.59 6.98
C TYR A 745 -15.99 6.93 6.40
N ASP A 746 -14.73 7.26 6.61
CA ASP A 746 -14.03 8.41 6.01
C ASP A 746 -14.81 9.75 6.05
N GLY A 747 -15.51 10.01 7.16
CA GLY A 747 -16.30 11.23 7.38
C GLY A 747 -17.72 11.18 6.81
N GLY A 748 -18.15 10.06 6.22
CA GLY A 748 -19.53 9.78 5.83
C GLY A 748 -20.22 8.92 6.88
N LEU A 749 -21.25 9.45 7.55
CA LEU A 749 -22.05 8.69 8.51
C LEU A 749 -22.95 7.68 7.78
N VAL A 750 -23.02 6.46 8.30
CA VAL A 750 -23.88 5.38 7.80
C VAL A 750 -24.94 4.99 8.83
N LEU A 751 -24.57 4.97 10.11
CA LEU A 751 -25.50 4.73 11.21
C LEU A 751 -25.80 6.05 11.92
N HIS A 752 -27.09 6.26 12.24
CA HIS A 752 -27.60 7.51 12.77
C HIS A 752 -28.43 7.26 14.04
N GLY A 753 -27.76 7.03 15.18
CA GLY A 753 -28.45 6.83 16.47
C GLY A 753 -29.15 5.46 16.54
N VAL A 754 -28.41 4.39 16.26
CA VAL A 754 -28.94 3.01 16.26
C VAL A 754 -29.01 2.46 17.67
N ASP A 755 -30.18 1.93 18.05
CA ASP A 755 -30.46 1.21 19.29
C ASP A 755 -30.81 -0.24 18.97
N LEU A 756 -30.04 -1.21 19.50
CA LEU A 756 -30.28 -2.65 19.34
C LEU A 756 -29.91 -3.34 20.65
N VAL A 757 -30.73 -4.31 21.03
CA VAL A 757 -30.53 -5.11 22.25
C VAL A 757 -30.71 -6.59 21.92
N VAL A 758 -29.71 -7.42 22.31
CA VAL A 758 -29.77 -8.88 22.16
C VAL A 758 -29.54 -9.52 23.52
N ARG A 759 -30.45 -10.39 23.93
CA ARG A 759 -30.35 -11.11 25.22
C ARG A 759 -29.71 -12.48 25.02
N ALA A 760 -29.21 -13.06 26.09
CA ALA A 760 -28.66 -14.42 26.06
C ALA A 760 -29.76 -15.43 25.67
N GLY A 761 -29.45 -16.33 24.74
CA GLY A 761 -30.40 -17.30 24.21
C GLY A 761 -31.53 -16.69 23.35
N GLU A 762 -31.32 -15.53 22.77
CA GLU A 762 -32.25 -14.81 21.89
C GLU A 762 -31.60 -14.59 20.50
N ILE A 763 -32.42 -14.74 19.46
CA ILE A 763 -32.08 -14.37 18.09
C ILE A 763 -32.76 -13.05 17.74
N LEU A 764 -31.97 -11.99 17.58
CA LEU A 764 -32.39 -10.73 16.99
C LEU A 764 -32.11 -10.75 15.50
N ALA A 765 -33.13 -10.73 14.67
CA ALA A 765 -33.00 -10.56 13.22
C ALA A 765 -33.00 -9.08 12.83
N VAL A 766 -31.99 -8.64 12.09
CA VAL A 766 -31.94 -7.28 11.53
C VAL A 766 -32.21 -7.36 10.04
N LEU A 767 -33.35 -6.84 9.63
CA LEU A 767 -33.81 -6.81 8.26
C LEU A 767 -33.72 -5.39 7.67
N GLY A 768 -33.69 -5.27 6.35
CA GLY A 768 -33.68 -3.98 5.65
C GLY A 768 -33.07 -4.07 4.27
N PRO A 769 -33.27 -3.05 3.43
CA PRO A 769 -32.76 -3.03 2.05
C PRO A 769 -31.20 -2.99 2.01
N ASN A 770 -30.65 -3.28 0.82
CA ASN A 770 -29.21 -3.15 0.60
C ASN A 770 -28.79 -1.69 0.75
N GLY A 771 -27.68 -1.45 1.46
CA GLY A 771 -27.21 -0.10 1.80
C GLY A 771 -27.86 0.50 3.06
N ALA A 772 -28.78 -0.19 3.75
CA ALA A 772 -29.41 0.30 4.98
C ALA A 772 -28.47 0.48 6.17
N GLY A 773 -27.24 -0.09 6.11
CA GLY A 773 -26.26 -0.02 7.20
C GLY A 773 -26.12 -1.31 8.03
N LYS A 774 -26.76 -2.44 7.62
CA LYS A 774 -26.76 -3.72 8.35
C LYS A 774 -25.34 -4.22 8.67
N SER A 775 -24.51 -4.42 7.65
CA SER A 775 -23.11 -4.86 7.84
C SER A 775 -22.25 -3.84 8.59
N THR A 776 -22.61 -2.56 8.54
CA THR A 776 -21.97 -1.51 9.34
C THR A 776 -22.29 -1.70 10.83
N ALA A 777 -23.56 -2.02 11.17
CA ALA A 777 -23.94 -2.33 12.53
C ALA A 777 -23.22 -3.58 13.05
N CYS A 778 -23.09 -4.64 12.24
CA CYS A 778 -22.29 -5.83 12.56
C CYS A 778 -20.82 -5.49 12.85
N ARG A 779 -20.20 -4.66 12.02
CA ARG A 779 -18.78 -4.24 12.20
C ARG A 779 -18.59 -3.39 13.44
N VAL A 780 -19.54 -2.49 13.75
CA VAL A 780 -19.53 -1.71 14.99
C VAL A 780 -19.70 -2.64 16.19
N ALA A 781 -20.67 -3.54 16.19
CA ALA A 781 -20.92 -4.49 17.28
C ALA A 781 -19.71 -5.41 17.52
N ALA A 782 -19.00 -5.83 16.47
CA ALA A 782 -17.79 -6.64 16.54
C ALA A 782 -16.51 -5.83 16.89
N GLY A 783 -16.55 -4.50 16.92
CA GLY A 783 -15.40 -3.63 17.21
C GLY A 783 -14.40 -3.47 16.05
N LEU A 784 -14.83 -3.73 14.83
CA LEU A 784 -14.05 -3.48 13.59
C LEU A 784 -14.18 -2.02 13.13
N LEU A 785 -15.28 -1.36 13.47
CA LEU A 785 -15.53 0.03 13.16
C LEU A 785 -15.73 0.82 14.47
N PRO A 786 -15.02 1.93 14.68
CA PRO A 786 -15.17 2.76 15.86
C PRO A 786 -16.53 3.48 15.87
N VAL A 787 -17.07 3.72 17.07
CA VAL A 787 -18.27 4.52 17.31
C VAL A 787 -17.89 5.99 17.35
N GLU A 788 -18.60 6.85 16.62
CA GLU A 788 -18.42 8.30 16.69
C GLU A 788 -19.22 8.91 17.86
N ASN A 789 -20.49 8.47 18.01
CA ASN A 789 -21.36 8.83 19.12
C ASN A 789 -22.17 7.63 19.57
N GLY A 790 -22.62 7.62 20.83
CA GLY A 790 -23.32 6.51 21.43
C GLY A 790 -22.39 5.51 22.14
N THR A 791 -22.93 4.39 22.60
CA THR A 791 -22.20 3.38 23.37
C THR A 791 -22.54 1.95 22.93
N VAL A 792 -21.56 1.05 23.11
CA VAL A 792 -21.71 -0.39 22.88
C VAL A 792 -21.40 -1.10 24.19
N HIS A 793 -22.34 -1.92 24.68
CA HIS A 793 -22.16 -2.71 25.89
C HIS A 793 -22.16 -4.20 25.54
N VAL A 794 -21.26 -4.94 26.17
CA VAL A 794 -21.16 -6.40 26.10
C VAL A 794 -21.31 -6.95 27.52
N GLN A 795 -22.37 -7.71 27.75
CA GLN A 795 -22.72 -8.22 29.08
C GLN A 795 -22.83 -7.12 30.17
N GLY A 796 -23.41 -5.98 29.80
CA GLY A 796 -23.56 -4.82 30.65
C GLY A 796 -22.29 -3.99 30.87
N ARG A 797 -21.13 -4.44 30.42
CA ARG A 797 -19.89 -3.69 30.47
C ARG A 797 -19.76 -2.77 29.23
N ASP A 798 -19.37 -1.52 29.44
CA ASP A 798 -19.04 -0.61 28.34
C ASP A 798 -17.82 -1.12 27.56
N ALA A 799 -18.06 -1.47 26.29
CA ALA A 799 -17.09 -1.94 25.32
C ALA A 799 -16.92 -0.96 24.15
N THR A 800 -17.40 0.29 24.28
CA THR A 800 -17.42 1.28 23.19
C THR A 800 -16.04 1.51 22.58
N ARG A 801 -15.00 1.55 23.38
CA ARG A 801 -13.61 1.75 22.98
C ARG A 801 -12.83 0.46 22.73
N ASP A 802 -13.46 -0.70 22.99
CA ASP A 802 -12.81 -2.00 22.80
C ASP A 802 -12.81 -2.35 21.29
N GLY A 803 -11.63 -2.60 20.74
CA GLY A 803 -11.48 -3.11 19.38
C GLY A 803 -11.84 -4.59 19.29
N ALA A 804 -11.86 -5.13 18.04
CA ALA A 804 -12.31 -6.48 17.72
C ALA A 804 -11.62 -7.57 18.55
N VAL A 805 -10.32 -7.45 18.81
CA VAL A 805 -9.56 -8.43 19.62
C VAL A 805 -10.08 -8.51 21.07
N LEU A 806 -10.40 -7.38 21.69
CA LEU A 806 -10.90 -7.35 23.06
C LEU A 806 -12.32 -7.88 23.15
N ARG A 807 -13.19 -7.50 22.20
CA ARG A 807 -14.57 -8.00 22.13
C ARG A 807 -14.62 -9.50 21.82
N SER A 808 -13.77 -9.98 20.93
CA SER A 808 -13.65 -11.42 20.66
C SER A 808 -13.26 -12.20 21.93
N ARG A 809 -12.30 -11.68 22.71
CA ARG A 809 -11.91 -12.28 24.00
C ARG A 809 -12.99 -12.18 25.08
N ALA A 810 -13.89 -11.21 24.95
CA ALA A 810 -15.07 -11.10 25.79
C ALA A 810 -16.21 -12.04 25.35
N GLY A 811 -16.01 -12.81 24.27
CA GLY A 811 -16.96 -13.79 23.77
C GLY A 811 -17.87 -13.30 22.65
N VAL A 812 -17.52 -12.17 21.99
CA VAL A 812 -18.23 -11.69 20.78
C VAL A 812 -17.54 -12.24 19.55
N VAL A 813 -18.24 -13.00 18.72
CA VAL A 813 -17.74 -13.57 17.48
C VAL A 813 -18.54 -13.00 16.30
N LEU A 814 -17.87 -12.58 15.25
CA LEU A 814 -18.49 -12.20 13.99
C LEU A 814 -18.20 -13.28 12.94
N ALA A 815 -19.25 -13.80 12.32
CA ALA A 815 -19.25 -14.53 11.07
C ALA A 815 -19.56 -13.52 9.95
N PRO A 816 -18.57 -13.02 9.22
CA PRO A 816 -18.79 -12.01 8.19
C PRO A 816 -19.37 -12.63 6.92
N GLU A 817 -19.96 -11.82 6.05
CA GLU A 817 -20.48 -12.19 4.71
C GLU A 817 -19.48 -13.03 3.88
N GLY A 818 -18.18 -12.79 4.02
CA GLY A 818 -17.08 -13.51 3.36
C GLY A 818 -16.75 -14.88 3.94
N ARG A 819 -17.71 -15.56 4.58
CA ARG A 819 -17.64 -16.93 5.15
C ARG A 819 -16.69 -17.15 6.33
N GLY A 820 -15.90 -16.18 6.75
CA GLY A 820 -15.10 -16.22 7.98
C GLY A 820 -14.05 -17.33 8.10
N ILE A 821 -13.50 -17.79 6.99
CA ILE A 821 -12.43 -18.78 6.91
C ILE A 821 -11.14 -18.17 6.38
N PHE A 822 -10.02 -18.87 6.57
CA PHE A 822 -8.72 -18.54 5.98
C PHE A 822 -8.49 -19.46 4.77
N PRO A 823 -8.70 -18.95 3.53
CA PRO A 823 -8.70 -19.79 2.33
C PRO A 823 -7.36 -20.47 2.04
N SER A 824 -6.24 -19.85 2.40
CA SER A 824 -4.90 -20.40 2.16
C SER A 824 -4.48 -21.45 3.18
N LEU A 825 -5.14 -21.50 4.34
CA LEU A 825 -4.90 -22.49 5.39
C LEU A 825 -5.70 -23.76 5.11
N THR A 826 -5.17 -24.92 5.56
CA THR A 826 -5.91 -26.18 5.50
C THR A 826 -7.11 -26.17 6.45
N ILE A 827 -8.05 -27.12 6.29
CA ILE A 827 -9.18 -27.31 7.21
C ILE A 827 -8.68 -27.50 8.64
N GLU A 828 -7.69 -28.39 8.83
CA GLU A 828 -7.08 -28.64 10.16
C GLU A 828 -6.48 -27.35 10.74
N GLU A 829 -5.77 -26.56 9.95
CA GLU A 829 -5.17 -25.29 10.39
C GLU A 829 -6.21 -24.22 10.72
N ASN A 830 -7.31 -24.14 9.95
CA ASN A 830 -8.45 -23.28 10.27
C ASN A 830 -9.04 -23.63 11.63
N LEU A 831 -9.30 -24.91 11.87
CA LEU A 831 -9.83 -25.38 13.16
C LEU A 831 -8.84 -25.17 14.31
N ALA A 832 -7.54 -25.38 14.09
CA ALA A 832 -6.50 -25.24 15.12
C ALA A 832 -6.29 -23.78 15.60
N LEU A 833 -6.75 -22.79 14.83
CA LEU A 833 -6.79 -21.38 15.29
C LEU A 833 -7.82 -21.16 16.42
N TYR A 834 -8.92 -21.92 16.41
CA TYR A 834 -9.97 -21.85 17.43
C TYR A 834 -9.80 -22.92 18.50
N LEU A 835 -9.70 -24.17 18.05
CA LEU A 835 -9.71 -25.38 18.86
C LEU A 835 -8.27 -25.85 19.06
N LYS A 836 -7.68 -25.51 20.22
CA LYS A 836 -6.30 -25.86 20.54
C LYS A 836 -6.13 -27.35 20.81
N GLU A 837 -7.15 -27.97 21.39
CA GLU A 837 -7.20 -29.38 21.78
C GLU A 837 -7.48 -30.25 20.53
N ALA A 838 -6.77 -31.37 20.42
CA ALA A 838 -6.95 -32.30 19.30
C ALA A 838 -8.32 -32.99 19.36
N ASP A 839 -8.78 -33.30 20.58
CA ASP A 839 -10.07 -33.97 20.82
C ASP A 839 -11.25 -33.09 20.40
N ALA A 840 -11.18 -31.78 20.64
CA ALA A 840 -12.21 -30.83 20.19
C ALA A 840 -12.27 -30.75 18.65
N ARG A 841 -11.12 -30.86 17.96
CA ARG A 841 -11.10 -30.93 16.50
C ARG A 841 -11.61 -32.28 15.99
N ALA A 842 -11.31 -33.37 16.68
CA ALA A 842 -11.87 -34.70 16.37
C ALA A 842 -13.41 -34.70 16.46
N ALA A 843 -13.98 -34.10 17.51
CA ALA A 843 -15.42 -33.94 17.64
C ALA A 843 -16.07 -33.15 16.49
N VAL A 844 -15.37 -32.15 15.94
CA VAL A 844 -15.82 -31.46 14.71
C VAL A 844 -15.83 -32.40 13.52
N TYR A 845 -14.80 -33.26 13.36
CA TYR A 845 -14.75 -34.22 12.24
C TYR A 845 -15.79 -35.33 12.37
N ASP A 846 -16.09 -35.76 13.59
CA ASP A 846 -17.16 -36.72 13.83
C ASP A 846 -18.53 -36.13 13.45
N ARG A 847 -18.76 -34.85 13.73
CA ARG A 847 -19.99 -34.14 13.37
C ARG A 847 -20.04 -33.81 11.86
N PHE A 848 -18.92 -33.54 11.24
CA PHE A 848 -18.79 -33.16 9.83
C PHE A 848 -17.75 -34.03 9.11
N PRO A 849 -18.06 -35.30 8.78
CA PRO A 849 -17.11 -36.27 8.24
C PRO A 849 -16.39 -35.80 6.98
N ARG A 850 -17.07 -35.06 6.10
CA ARG A 850 -16.45 -34.49 4.89
C ARG A 850 -15.30 -33.51 5.18
N LEU A 851 -15.37 -32.75 6.28
CA LEU A 851 -14.25 -31.90 6.72
C LEU A 851 -13.09 -32.77 7.20
N GLY A 852 -13.39 -33.90 7.85
CA GLY A 852 -12.40 -34.86 8.33
C GLY A 852 -11.64 -35.56 7.20
N GLU A 853 -12.34 -36.01 6.14
CA GLU A 853 -11.75 -36.64 4.95
C GLU A 853 -10.80 -35.69 4.21
N ARG A 854 -11.09 -34.39 4.25
CA ARG A 854 -10.35 -33.36 3.50
C ARG A 854 -9.48 -32.45 4.38
N ARG A 855 -9.20 -32.83 5.62
CA ARG A 855 -8.50 -32.01 6.63
C ARG A 855 -7.20 -31.36 6.16
N GLY A 856 -6.47 -31.98 5.23
CA GLY A 856 -5.22 -31.47 4.66
C GLY A 856 -5.41 -30.56 3.43
N VAL A 857 -6.64 -30.35 2.96
CA VAL A 857 -6.94 -29.53 1.78
C VAL A 857 -7.07 -28.08 2.20
N PRO A 858 -6.57 -27.09 1.42
CA PRO A 858 -6.80 -25.68 1.67
C PRO A 858 -8.29 -25.35 1.69
N ALA A 859 -8.74 -24.57 2.68
CA ALA A 859 -10.15 -24.24 2.87
C ALA A 859 -10.77 -23.50 1.67
N GLY A 860 -9.96 -22.75 0.91
CA GLY A 860 -10.40 -22.09 -0.32
C GLY A 860 -10.81 -23.02 -1.45
N ALA A 861 -10.44 -24.32 -1.38
CA ALA A 861 -10.82 -25.35 -2.37
C ALA A 861 -12.13 -26.08 -2.00
N LEU A 862 -12.76 -25.75 -0.88
CA LEU A 862 -14.05 -26.25 -0.44
C LEU A 862 -15.19 -25.62 -1.21
N SER A 863 -16.33 -26.35 -1.31
CA SER A 863 -17.59 -25.74 -1.77
C SER A 863 -18.08 -24.67 -0.79
N GLY A 864 -18.96 -23.77 -1.26
CA GLY A 864 -19.49 -22.69 -0.43
C GLY A 864 -20.13 -23.17 0.87
N GLY A 865 -20.89 -24.25 0.82
CA GLY A 865 -21.50 -24.83 2.01
C GLY A 865 -20.49 -25.45 2.98
N GLU A 866 -19.48 -26.17 2.48
CA GLU A 866 -18.40 -26.70 3.31
C GLU A 866 -17.60 -25.60 3.99
N GLN A 867 -17.37 -24.47 3.29
CA GLN A 867 -16.71 -23.30 3.87
C GLN A 867 -17.54 -22.69 5.00
N GLN A 868 -18.86 -22.59 4.83
CA GLN A 868 -19.76 -22.07 5.87
C GLN A 868 -19.80 -23.02 7.09
N MET A 869 -19.87 -24.34 6.85
CA MET A 869 -19.77 -25.32 7.92
C MET A 869 -18.45 -25.22 8.66
N LEU A 870 -17.33 -25.08 7.95
CA LEU A 870 -16.00 -24.88 8.57
C LEU A 870 -15.94 -23.60 9.43
N ALA A 871 -16.64 -22.55 9.05
CA ALA A 871 -16.68 -21.29 9.81
C ALA A 871 -17.49 -21.43 11.11
N LEU A 872 -18.60 -22.19 11.10
CA LEU A 872 -19.52 -22.34 12.22
C LEU A 872 -19.19 -23.53 13.13
N ALA A 873 -18.64 -24.61 12.58
CA ALA A 873 -18.35 -25.84 13.32
C ALA A 873 -17.54 -25.63 14.62
N PRO A 874 -16.50 -24.79 14.67
CA PRO A 874 -15.77 -24.53 15.91
C PRO A 874 -16.63 -23.91 17.01
N LEU A 875 -17.67 -23.16 16.63
CA LEU A 875 -18.54 -22.45 17.58
C LEU A 875 -19.45 -23.40 18.35
N LEU A 876 -19.73 -24.58 17.81
CA LEU A 876 -20.46 -25.63 18.50
C LEU A 876 -19.65 -26.25 19.64
N GLN A 877 -18.32 -26.32 19.48
CA GLN A 877 -17.40 -26.83 20.51
C GLN A 877 -17.07 -25.78 21.57
N LEU A 878 -17.05 -24.51 21.15
CA LEU A 878 -16.80 -23.36 22.02
C LEU A 878 -17.87 -22.29 21.75
N PRO A 879 -19.10 -22.46 22.30
CA PRO A 879 -20.18 -21.51 22.07
C PRO A 879 -19.79 -20.11 22.53
N PRO A 880 -19.90 -19.09 21.66
CA PRO A 880 -19.62 -17.72 22.02
C PRO A 880 -20.76 -17.17 22.88
N ARG A 881 -20.50 -16.10 23.62
CA ARG A 881 -21.55 -15.39 24.36
C ARG A 881 -22.47 -14.60 23.43
N VAL A 882 -21.88 -14.03 22.37
CA VAL A 882 -22.59 -13.30 21.32
C VAL A 882 -22.04 -13.76 19.97
N LEU A 883 -22.93 -14.21 19.09
CA LEU A 883 -22.62 -14.48 17.69
C LEU A 883 -23.32 -13.43 16.83
N ILE A 884 -22.53 -12.74 16.02
CA ILE A 884 -23.01 -11.83 14.98
C ILE A 884 -22.83 -12.55 13.65
N ALA A 885 -23.89 -12.76 12.87
CA ALA A 885 -23.80 -13.39 11.56
C ALA A 885 -24.34 -12.43 10.49
N ASP A 886 -23.47 -12.07 9.55
CA ASP A 886 -23.75 -11.14 8.45
C ASP A 886 -24.00 -11.95 7.17
N GLU A 887 -25.25 -12.09 6.77
CA GLU A 887 -25.73 -12.85 5.60
C GLU A 887 -25.23 -14.31 5.53
N PRO A 888 -25.48 -15.12 6.58
CA PRO A 888 -24.94 -16.48 6.66
C PRO A 888 -25.50 -17.42 5.58
N SER A 889 -26.65 -17.12 4.96
CA SER A 889 -27.28 -17.93 3.91
C SER A 889 -26.84 -17.55 2.49
N LEU A 890 -26.14 -16.43 2.30
CA LEU A 890 -25.86 -15.87 0.98
C LEU A 890 -25.08 -16.83 0.06
N GLY A 891 -25.66 -17.10 -1.12
CA GLY A 891 -25.03 -17.95 -2.14
C GLY A 891 -24.93 -19.43 -1.79
N LEU A 892 -25.76 -19.92 -0.86
CA LEU A 892 -25.85 -21.32 -0.48
C LEU A 892 -27.06 -22.02 -1.14
N ALA A 893 -26.96 -23.31 -1.35
CA ALA A 893 -28.07 -24.14 -1.81
C ALA A 893 -29.12 -24.28 -0.66
N PRO A 894 -30.46 -24.39 -0.94
CA PRO A 894 -31.51 -24.41 0.07
C PRO A 894 -31.27 -25.40 1.20
N ARG A 895 -30.90 -26.64 0.90
CA ARG A 895 -30.62 -27.68 1.91
C ARG A 895 -29.47 -27.33 2.86
N ILE A 896 -28.51 -26.53 2.40
CA ILE A 896 -27.40 -26.09 3.24
C ILE A 896 -27.82 -24.92 4.11
N VAL A 897 -28.71 -24.07 3.62
CA VAL A 897 -29.32 -22.97 4.38
C VAL A 897 -30.05 -23.53 5.59
N ASP A 898 -30.88 -24.60 5.39
CA ASP A 898 -31.59 -25.29 6.49
C ASP A 898 -30.60 -25.80 7.54
N GLY A 899 -29.48 -26.40 7.09
CA GLY A 899 -28.41 -26.87 7.98
C GLY A 899 -27.74 -25.75 8.76
N VAL A 900 -27.51 -24.60 8.15
CA VAL A 900 -26.92 -23.41 8.81
C VAL A 900 -27.89 -22.87 9.87
N TYR A 901 -29.16 -22.73 9.55
CA TYR A 901 -30.17 -22.25 10.52
C TYR A 901 -30.38 -23.21 11.68
N ALA A 902 -30.33 -24.54 11.43
CA ALA A 902 -30.35 -25.54 12.49
C ALA A 902 -29.18 -25.37 13.47
N LEU A 903 -27.94 -25.14 12.96
CA LEU A 903 -26.77 -24.87 13.77
C LEU A 903 -26.92 -23.57 14.59
N LEU A 904 -27.46 -22.51 13.99
CA LEU A 904 -27.70 -21.24 14.68
C LEU A 904 -28.72 -21.40 15.80
N THR A 905 -29.76 -22.20 15.57
CA THR A 905 -30.76 -22.54 16.58
C THR A 905 -30.16 -23.38 17.73
N GLU A 906 -29.30 -24.34 17.42
CA GLU A 906 -28.55 -25.12 18.42
C GLU A 906 -27.65 -24.20 19.30
N LEU A 907 -26.99 -23.21 18.74
CA LEU A 907 -26.19 -22.21 19.47
C LEU A 907 -27.07 -21.31 20.35
N ARG A 908 -28.28 -20.90 19.86
CA ARG A 908 -29.25 -20.15 20.67
C ARG A 908 -29.67 -20.97 21.90
N ASP A 909 -30.05 -22.22 21.67
CA ASP A 909 -30.51 -23.13 22.71
C ASP A 909 -29.42 -23.45 23.73
N ALA A 910 -28.14 -23.37 23.33
CA ALA A 910 -26.96 -23.42 24.21
C ALA A 910 -26.74 -22.11 25.01
N GLY A 911 -27.58 -21.06 24.79
CA GLY A 911 -27.50 -19.79 25.51
C GLY A 911 -26.74 -18.68 24.81
N THR A 912 -26.28 -18.89 23.60
CA THR A 912 -25.64 -17.84 22.78
C THR A 912 -26.66 -16.77 22.38
N ALA A 913 -26.32 -15.49 22.54
CA ALA A 913 -27.07 -14.38 21.97
C ALA A 913 -26.72 -14.23 20.50
N LEU A 914 -27.69 -14.17 19.60
CA LEU A 914 -27.46 -14.10 18.15
C LEU A 914 -27.99 -12.80 17.58
N LEU A 915 -27.09 -12.04 16.88
CA LEU A 915 -27.46 -10.92 16.02
C LEU A 915 -27.35 -11.42 14.58
N LEU A 916 -28.45 -11.66 13.91
CA LEU A 916 -28.50 -12.15 12.54
C LEU A 916 -28.92 -11.05 11.58
N VAL A 917 -28.19 -10.89 10.52
CA VAL A 917 -28.48 -9.95 9.42
C VAL A 917 -28.72 -10.76 8.16
N GLU A 918 -29.88 -10.55 7.53
CA GLU A 918 -30.27 -11.24 6.29
C GLU A 918 -31.00 -10.30 5.34
N GLU A 919 -30.89 -10.58 4.05
CA GLU A 919 -31.68 -9.91 3.03
C GLU A 919 -33.06 -10.54 2.88
N LYS A 920 -33.14 -11.88 2.97
CA LYS A 920 -34.40 -12.64 2.79
C LYS A 920 -35.12 -12.82 4.10
N ALA A 921 -36.16 -12.02 4.33
CA ALA A 921 -36.95 -12.04 5.57
C ALA A 921 -37.60 -13.38 5.85
N ALA A 922 -38.15 -14.08 4.83
CA ALA A 922 -38.90 -15.32 5.00
C ALA A 922 -38.08 -16.45 5.65
N GLU A 923 -36.77 -16.51 5.33
CA GLU A 923 -35.89 -17.56 5.85
C GLU A 923 -35.55 -17.37 7.33
N ILE A 924 -35.29 -16.10 7.76
CA ILE A 924 -34.86 -15.81 9.12
C ILE A 924 -35.99 -15.68 10.12
N LEU A 925 -37.18 -15.27 9.67
CA LEU A 925 -38.35 -15.14 10.52
C LEU A 925 -38.77 -16.48 11.14
N GLY A 926 -38.42 -17.62 10.51
CA GLY A 926 -38.65 -18.96 11.06
C GLY A 926 -37.96 -19.23 12.39
N ILE A 927 -36.85 -18.59 12.68
CA ILE A 927 -35.98 -18.85 13.84
C ILE A 927 -35.82 -17.64 14.77
N ALA A 928 -36.20 -16.43 14.32
CA ALA A 928 -36.00 -15.19 15.08
C ALA A 928 -36.97 -15.09 16.27
N ASP A 929 -36.50 -14.57 17.39
CA ASP A 929 -37.31 -14.22 18.57
C ASP A 929 -37.75 -12.76 18.50
N THR A 930 -36.84 -11.87 18.10
CA THR A 930 -37.03 -10.43 17.95
C THR A 930 -36.60 -10.00 16.57
N VAL A 931 -37.25 -9.01 15.99
CA VAL A 931 -36.95 -8.45 14.65
C VAL A 931 -36.75 -6.94 14.75
N ALA A 932 -35.74 -6.43 14.08
CA ALA A 932 -35.49 -5.00 13.90
C ALA A 932 -35.41 -4.64 12.41
N TYR A 933 -36.08 -3.56 12.01
CA TYR A 933 -35.98 -3.01 10.66
C TYR A 933 -35.01 -1.85 10.63
N LEU A 934 -33.99 -1.98 9.80
CA LEU A 934 -33.00 -0.95 9.58
C LEU A 934 -33.21 -0.31 8.20
N SER A 935 -33.39 1.00 8.16
CA SER A 935 -33.53 1.78 6.94
C SER A 935 -32.72 3.08 7.05
N GLN A 936 -31.95 3.42 6.01
CA GLN A 936 -31.11 4.63 5.95
C GLN A 936 -30.28 4.89 7.24
N GLY A 937 -29.74 3.82 7.81
CA GLY A 937 -28.88 3.91 9.01
C GLY A 937 -29.65 4.12 10.33
N ARG A 938 -30.98 3.96 10.36
CA ARG A 938 -31.81 4.09 11.56
C ARG A 938 -32.66 2.82 11.75
N VAL A 939 -32.91 2.48 13.01
CA VAL A 939 -33.87 1.45 13.34
C VAL A 939 -35.25 2.09 13.28
N SER A 940 -36.07 1.70 12.28
CA SER A 940 -37.41 2.22 12.09
C SER A 940 -38.43 1.50 12.98
N TRP A 941 -38.18 0.21 13.28
CA TRP A 941 -39.01 -0.59 14.18
C TRP A 941 -38.17 -1.72 14.81
N CYS A 942 -38.53 -2.09 16.03
CA CYS A 942 -37.96 -3.25 16.74
C CYS A 942 -39.00 -3.82 17.72
N GLY A 943 -39.26 -5.13 17.59
CA GLY A 943 -40.25 -5.79 18.45
C GLY A 943 -40.21 -7.31 18.32
N PRO A 944 -41.07 -8.03 19.10
CA PRO A 944 -41.21 -9.48 19.03
C PRO A 944 -41.64 -9.92 17.64
N ARG A 945 -41.17 -11.13 17.23
CA ARG A 945 -41.58 -11.72 15.93
C ARG A 945 -43.08 -11.78 15.72
N ALA A 946 -43.83 -12.06 16.79
CA ALA A 946 -45.30 -12.18 16.72
C ALA A 946 -46.03 -10.90 16.27
N GLU A 947 -45.36 -9.74 16.37
CA GLU A 947 -45.88 -8.42 16.00
C GLU A 947 -45.43 -7.98 14.58
N VAL A 948 -44.76 -8.85 13.82
CA VAL A 948 -44.31 -8.56 12.45
C VAL A 948 -45.51 -8.76 11.49
N GLU A 949 -45.99 -7.66 10.91
CA GLU A 949 -47.01 -7.63 9.87
C GLU A 949 -46.37 -7.70 8.47
N GLU A 950 -46.98 -8.42 7.50
CA GLU A 950 -46.49 -8.55 6.13
C GLU A 950 -46.44 -7.21 5.39
N ASP A 951 -47.36 -6.30 5.68
CA ASP A 951 -47.43 -4.97 5.12
C ASP A 951 -46.21 -4.13 5.54
N ARG A 952 -45.75 -4.24 6.79
CA ARG A 952 -44.52 -3.58 7.28
C ARG A 952 -43.27 -4.13 6.65
N LEU A 953 -43.22 -5.40 6.34
CA LEU A 953 -42.15 -6.01 5.58
C LEU A 953 -42.02 -5.36 4.20
N THR A 954 -43.19 -5.22 3.53
CA THR A 954 -43.24 -4.62 2.18
C THR A 954 -42.85 -3.14 2.21
N GLU A 955 -43.31 -2.37 3.18
CA GLU A 955 -42.95 -0.96 3.38
C GLU A 955 -41.44 -0.77 3.66
N ALA A 956 -40.86 -1.61 4.52
CA ALA A 956 -39.45 -1.58 4.86
C ALA A 956 -38.52 -1.89 3.66
N TYR A 957 -38.96 -2.80 2.76
CA TYR A 957 -38.22 -3.14 1.56
C TYR A 957 -38.43 -2.16 0.40
N LEU A 958 -39.58 -1.54 0.28
CA LEU A 958 -39.89 -0.56 -0.76
C LEU A 958 -39.43 0.86 -0.41
N GLY A 959 -38.99 1.12 0.81
CA GLY A 959 -38.52 2.42 1.28
C GLY A 959 -39.63 3.47 1.39
N MET A 960 -40.89 3.04 1.52
CA MET A 960 -42.08 3.91 1.62
C MET A 960 -42.50 4.19 3.07
N GLY A 961 -41.67 3.92 4.04
CA GLY A 961 -41.88 4.27 5.42
C GLY A 961 -41.65 5.78 5.63
N THR A 962 -42.68 6.50 6.08
CA THR A 962 -42.76 7.92 6.42
C THR A 962 -41.73 8.34 7.49
#